data_062d0daeadeb87f753ef7e879d5e0da2
#
_entry.id   062d0daeadeb87f753ef7e879d5e0da2
#
_cell.length_a   1.000
_cell.length_b   1.000
_cell.length_c   1.000
_cell.angle_alpha   90.00
_cell.angle_beta   90.00
_cell.angle_gamma   90.00
#
_symmetry.space_group_name_H-M   'P 1'
#
loop_
_entity.id
_entity.type
_entity.pdbx_description
1 polymer ?
#
loop_
_entity_poly.entity_id
_entity_poly.type
_entity_poly.pdbx_seq_one_letter_code
_entity_poly.pdbx_strand_id
1 'polypeptide(L)'
;MKNLAPVLSIVILALAAPDQGRAARPFEEVVRDVHVLRNYRAGKNSYVESTKRHAGWWTGRGFRATLLDIKGTGSVRHIWSTWMKDGPYFEWQFFVDGETEPSIRGRFDELVAAADHVKSSPAIASPVPRDPAKRDHNLYLPIPFEKSIRIDVVQLTDSVDIFFTQIDYRTEDDSLKGVRLRSRQREGRVELYYEGWQPPAPRPPIRTETIRFDRRRIAPGERVLIGTATGPAIVRRLDLNAPISHPLRMLVRYDGASGYAINAPTARYFGEFQGASFERIDENRAVNYLPMPFREKFEFYLENEGSTPVEAVLSLDIERVTEFRPDWGYLHAWYNRTASTNGHSPHQVLYTRGRGHWLGMSLFKTGHDHGGGDFAIVDGESERPAFLHGINGEDYFTFAFFGAGQHQPYAQAITNDRGRYRHHLENPYPFQHSFHMEWATFANLQPESVAFWYQDSPEDLTVPAGDPSITELWETFGFVPVPLEATKQKRGLYVNLPSVADLDAGKTFEAGNIKERFPAGWLWETSNGPGLNLTYISRHGAETNGEMYLGGNGHAYLARKRFIAKQAEQLEAVLSHDDPIEIELNGKIVYQEPSQCAGFCTHKITLPVRAGENELVVRLTNYFNQTFVWAGFNLWIRNSAGQPVRLSDLHR
;
A
#
# COMPACT_ATOMS: atom_id res chain seq x y z
N MET A 1 -8.06 57.46 32.62
CA MET A 1 -8.81 57.51 31.36
C MET A 1 -7.81 57.80 30.24
N LYS A 2 -7.30 56.82 29.56
CA LYS A 2 -6.67 56.95 28.25
C LYS A 2 -6.96 55.66 27.51
N ASN A 3 -7.75 55.77 26.45
CA ASN A 3 -8.14 54.71 25.53
C ASN A 3 -6.90 54.23 24.74
N LEU A 4 -6.64 52.97 24.77
CA LEU A 4 -5.75 52.27 23.82
C LEU A 4 -6.63 51.37 22.94
N ALA A 5 -6.78 51.78 21.68
CA ALA A 5 -7.37 50.99 20.64
C ALA A 5 -6.36 49.88 20.20
N PRO A 6 -6.80 48.66 19.91
CA PRO A 6 -5.91 47.65 19.37
C PRO A 6 -5.70 47.91 17.87
N VAL A 7 -4.44 48.06 17.49
CA VAL A 7 -4.00 48.07 16.09
C VAL A 7 -4.04 46.63 15.58
N LEU A 8 -4.97 46.36 14.69
CA LEU A 8 -5.08 45.10 13.96
C LEU A 8 -4.00 45.07 12.86
N SER A 9 -2.86 44.42 13.13
CA SER A 9 -1.84 44.17 12.11
C SER A 9 -2.32 43.06 11.21
N ILE A 10 -2.79 43.41 10.02
CA ILE A 10 -3.02 42.48 8.93
C ILE A 10 -1.64 42.09 8.39
N VAL A 11 -1.16 40.89 8.74
CA VAL A 11 -0.02 40.26 8.09
C VAL A 11 -0.49 39.73 6.74
N ILE A 12 -0.26 40.49 5.69
CA ILE A 12 -0.37 40.00 4.33
C ILE A 12 0.81 39.04 4.14
N LEU A 13 0.57 37.74 4.27
CA LEU A 13 1.51 36.73 3.76
C LEU A 13 1.56 36.90 2.23
N ALA A 14 2.57 37.58 1.73
CA ALA A 14 2.94 37.49 0.34
C ALA A 14 3.34 36.03 0.08
N LEU A 15 2.48 35.26 -0.55
CA LEU A 15 2.82 34.00 -1.18
C LEU A 15 3.91 34.32 -2.20
N ALA A 16 5.15 33.97 -1.89
CA ALA A 16 6.22 34.00 -2.84
C ALA A 16 5.78 33.17 -4.05
N ALA A 17 5.68 33.81 -5.19
CA ALA A 17 5.41 33.11 -6.44
C ALA A 17 6.49 32.02 -6.62
N PRO A 18 6.13 30.78 -6.93
CA PRO A 18 7.12 29.75 -7.18
C PRO A 18 8.00 30.19 -8.33
N ASP A 19 9.29 30.01 -8.17
CA ASP A 19 10.28 30.26 -9.19
C ASP A 19 9.88 29.53 -10.50
N GLN A 20 9.66 30.30 -11.57
CA GLN A 20 9.08 29.81 -12.84
C GLN A 20 10.05 28.95 -13.66
N GLY A 21 10.79 28.05 -13.02
CA GLY A 21 11.74 27.18 -13.70
C GLY A 21 11.13 26.01 -14.47
N ARG A 22 9.93 25.57 -14.14
CA ARG A 22 9.24 24.44 -14.78
C ARG A 22 7.74 24.69 -14.80
N ALA A 23 7.18 24.86 -15.98
CA ALA A 23 5.73 24.91 -16.10
C ALA A 23 5.13 23.59 -15.58
N ALA A 24 4.41 23.65 -14.46
CA ALA A 24 3.65 22.51 -13.97
C ALA A 24 2.70 22.07 -15.10
N ARG A 25 2.68 20.79 -15.43
CA ARG A 25 1.72 20.28 -16.41
C ARG A 25 0.33 20.47 -15.81
N PRO A 26 -0.67 20.92 -16.61
CA PRO A 26 -2.05 20.96 -16.16
C PRO A 26 -2.48 19.60 -15.62
N PHE A 27 -3.35 19.54 -14.61
CA PHE A 27 -3.82 18.29 -14.01
C PHE A 27 -4.40 17.32 -15.04
N GLU A 28 -5.12 17.83 -16.02
CA GLU A 28 -5.69 17.04 -17.12
C GLU A 28 -4.62 16.31 -17.94
N GLU A 29 -3.44 16.89 -18.11
CA GLU A 29 -2.34 16.24 -18.81
C GLU A 29 -1.68 15.16 -17.96
N VAL A 30 -1.62 15.33 -16.64
CA VAL A 30 -1.07 14.33 -15.70
C VAL A 30 -1.91 13.05 -15.69
N VAL A 31 -3.23 13.16 -15.70
CA VAL A 31 -4.16 12.02 -15.69
C VAL A 31 -4.59 11.55 -17.08
N ARG A 32 -4.14 12.23 -18.16
CA ARG A 32 -4.63 12.05 -19.53
C ARG A 32 -4.73 10.59 -19.98
N ASP A 33 -3.69 9.78 -19.71
CA ASP A 33 -3.58 8.39 -20.18
C ASP A 33 -3.59 7.38 -19.02
N VAL A 34 -4.05 7.78 -17.85
CA VAL A 34 -4.06 6.87 -16.69
C VAL A 34 -4.99 5.68 -16.89
N HIS A 35 -6.00 5.81 -17.75
CA HIS A 35 -6.93 4.74 -18.13
C HIS A 35 -6.35 3.69 -19.09
N VAL A 36 -5.17 3.93 -19.66
CA VAL A 36 -4.51 2.98 -20.55
C VAL A 36 -3.86 1.89 -19.71
N LEU A 37 -4.31 0.65 -19.85
CA LEU A 37 -3.81 -0.50 -19.10
C LEU A 37 -2.34 -0.77 -19.41
N ARG A 38 -1.59 -1.17 -18.41
CA ARG A 38 -0.15 -1.36 -18.47
C ARG A 38 0.22 -2.84 -18.53
N ASN A 39 1.41 -3.15 -19.05
CA ASN A 39 1.89 -4.53 -19.20
C ASN A 39 3.22 -4.80 -18.48
N TYR A 40 3.82 -3.79 -17.84
CA TYR A 40 5.02 -3.99 -17.00
C TYR A 40 4.66 -4.64 -15.68
N ARG A 41 5.65 -5.10 -14.94
CA ARG A 41 5.50 -5.58 -13.56
C ARG A 41 5.95 -4.50 -12.60
N ALA A 42 5.06 -4.09 -11.69
CA ALA A 42 5.41 -3.17 -10.62
C ALA A 42 6.07 -3.91 -9.46
N GLY A 43 7.01 -3.26 -8.82
CA GLY A 43 7.66 -3.73 -7.61
C GLY A 43 7.80 -2.61 -6.59
N LYS A 44 7.86 -3.00 -5.32
CA LYS A 44 8.14 -2.12 -4.18
C LYS A 44 9.16 -2.79 -3.28
N ASN A 45 10.17 -2.08 -2.86
CA ASN A 45 11.11 -2.55 -1.86
C ASN A 45 11.17 -1.59 -0.68
N SER A 46 10.84 -2.09 0.51
CA SER A 46 10.87 -1.35 1.77
C SER A 46 11.81 -1.96 2.79
N TYR A 47 12.68 -2.87 2.39
CA TYR A 47 13.70 -3.46 3.24
C TYR A 47 15.07 -3.53 2.55
N VAL A 48 16.07 -3.89 3.32
CA VAL A 48 17.46 -3.94 2.87
C VAL A 48 17.79 -5.32 2.32
N GLU A 49 18.05 -5.42 1.02
CA GLU A 49 18.32 -6.69 0.36
C GLU A 49 19.47 -7.47 1.00
N SER A 50 20.57 -6.78 1.33
CA SER A 50 21.77 -7.46 1.85
C SER A 50 21.63 -7.97 3.28
N THR A 51 20.77 -7.37 4.10
CA THR A 51 20.59 -7.76 5.50
C THR A 51 19.27 -8.46 5.77
N LYS A 52 18.36 -8.44 4.81
CA LYS A 52 16.98 -8.94 4.93
C LYS A 52 16.20 -8.33 6.10
N ARG A 53 16.63 -7.19 6.59
CA ARG A 53 15.92 -6.42 7.61
C ARG A 53 14.90 -5.52 6.97
N HIS A 54 13.74 -5.53 7.55
CA HIS A 54 12.67 -4.61 7.21
C HIS A 54 12.81 -3.34 8.06
N ALA A 55 12.05 -2.37 7.91
CA ALA A 55 11.94 -1.06 8.55
C ALA A 55 12.74 -0.79 9.85
N GLY A 56 13.14 0.46 10.07
CA GLY A 56 13.55 0.97 11.37
C GLY A 56 14.82 0.39 11.97
N TRP A 57 15.85 0.19 11.19
CA TRP A 57 17.11 -0.37 11.66
C TRP A 57 18.10 0.70 12.08
N TRP A 58 18.81 0.40 13.16
CA TRP A 58 19.86 1.26 13.69
C TRP A 58 21.15 1.02 12.92
N THR A 59 21.79 2.12 12.52
CA THR A 59 23.04 2.12 11.75
C THR A 59 24.14 2.82 12.51
N GLY A 60 25.36 2.70 12.07
CA GLY A 60 26.55 3.32 12.65
C GLY A 60 27.67 3.45 11.61
N ARG A 61 28.80 4.02 12.00
CA ARG A 61 29.95 4.23 11.10
C ARG A 61 30.32 2.97 10.32
N GLY A 62 30.58 3.16 9.02
CA GLY A 62 31.00 2.09 8.13
C GLY A 62 29.87 1.16 7.68
N PHE A 63 28.61 1.42 8.10
CA PHE A 63 27.49 0.67 7.60
C PHE A 63 27.40 0.81 6.09
N ARG A 64 27.29 -0.35 5.43
CA ARG A 64 27.06 -0.45 3.98
C ARG A 64 25.98 -1.47 3.76
N ALA A 65 25.05 -1.16 2.86
CA ALA A 65 23.98 -2.08 2.54
C ALA A 65 23.50 -1.89 1.09
N THR A 66 23.07 -2.98 0.49
CA THR A 66 22.32 -2.96 -0.76
C THR A 66 20.84 -2.85 -0.44
N LEU A 67 20.21 -1.79 -0.92
CA LEU A 67 18.78 -1.56 -0.75
C LEU A 67 17.96 -2.28 -1.82
N LEU A 68 18.46 -2.30 -3.06
CA LEU A 68 17.80 -2.91 -4.21
C LEU A 68 18.83 -3.55 -5.12
N ASP A 69 18.56 -4.75 -5.62
CA ASP A 69 19.34 -5.41 -6.67
C ASP A 69 18.36 -6.14 -7.61
N ILE A 70 18.11 -5.54 -8.78
CA ILE A 70 17.13 -6.01 -9.76
C ILE A 70 17.82 -6.25 -11.09
N LYS A 71 17.46 -7.36 -11.73
CA LYS A 71 17.89 -7.72 -13.11
C LYS A 71 16.74 -7.58 -14.09
N GLY A 72 17.08 -7.34 -15.34
CA GLY A 72 16.13 -7.15 -16.44
C GLY A 72 16.05 -5.69 -16.86
N THR A 73 15.07 -5.34 -17.69
CA THR A 73 14.76 -3.98 -18.14
C THR A 73 13.75 -3.32 -17.23
N GLY A 74 13.85 -2.01 -17.03
CA GLY A 74 12.88 -1.30 -16.22
C GLY A 74 13.30 0.09 -15.78
N SER A 75 12.67 0.58 -14.73
CA SER A 75 13.03 1.86 -14.11
C SER A 75 12.59 1.94 -12.64
N VAL A 76 13.43 2.54 -11.80
CA VAL A 76 12.98 3.05 -10.50
C VAL A 76 12.11 4.28 -10.77
N ARG A 77 10.97 4.40 -10.11
CA ARG A 77 9.98 5.45 -10.38
C ARG A 77 9.83 6.44 -9.24
N HIS A 78 10.02 5.96 -8.03
CA HIS A 78 9.92 6.76 -6.82
C HIS A 78 10.79 6.17 -5.73
N ILE A 79 11.45 7.03 -4.97
CA ILE A 79 12.15 6.66 -3.74
C ILE A 79 11.66 7.60 -2.64
N TRP A 80 11.14 7.02 -1.58
CA TRP A 80 10.89 7.70 -0.31
C TRP A 80 11.95 7.29 0.70
N SER A 81 12.43 8.23 1.51
CA SER A 81 13.34 7.94 2.61
C SER A 81 13.20 8.95 3.74
N THR A 82 13.42 8.49 4.96
CA THR A 82 13.43 9.32 6.16
C THR A 82 14.41 8.82 7.20
N TRP A 83 14.75 9.68 8.16
CA TRP A 83 15.63 9.40 9.30
C TRP A 83 15.22 10.27 10.50
N MET A 84 15.62 9.88 11.72
CA MET A 84 15.15 10.55 12.95
C MET A 84 15.96 11.75 13.38
N LYS A 85 17.29 11.78 13.12
CA LYS A 85 18.20 12.84 13.55
C LYS A 85 18.48 13.88 12.49
N ASP A 86 19.21 14.90 12.87
CA ASP A 86 19.52 16.02 11.98
C ASP A 86 20.55 15.64 10.93
N GLY A 87 20.09 15.37 9.74
CA GLY A 87 20.91 15.25 8.55
C GLY A 87 20.95 13.88 7.89
N PRO A 88 21.13 13.87 6.58
CA PRO A 88 21.29 12.66 5.79
C PRO A 88 22.72 12.15 5.95
N TYR A 89 22.88 11.12 6.71
CA TYR A 89 24.21 10.53 6.96
C TYR A 89 24.62 9.54 5.89
N PHE A 90 23.79 9.28 4.89
CA PHE A 90 23.98 8.25 3.90
C PHE A 90 24.31 8.83 2.54
N GLU A 91 25.36 8.33 1.90
CA GLU A 91 25.57 8.45 0.48
C GLU A 91 24.86 7.32 -0.25
N TRP A 92 24.05 7.66 -1.22
CA TRP A 92 23.37 6.75 -2.11
C TRP A 92 24.19 6.57 -3.39
N GLN A 93 24.32 5.33 -3.81
CA GLN A 93 25.10 4.93 -4.97
C GLN A 93 24.25 4.03 -5.87
N PHE A 94 24.04 4.47 -7.10
CA PHE A 94 23.23 3.71 -8.07
C PHE A 94 24.13 3.17 -9.18
N PHE A 95 24.19 1.85 -9.28
CA PHE A 95 24.94 1.13 -10.28
C PHE A 95 23.96 0.62 -11.33
N VAL A 96 24.04 1.16 -12.53
CA VAL A 96 23.11 0.85 -13.62
C VAL A 96 23.81 -0.05 -14.64
N ASP A 97 23.13 -1.10 -15.11
CA ASP A 97 23.55 -1.97 -16.21
C ASP A 97 24.92 -2.67 -16.02
N GLY A 98 25.27 -2.96 -14.76
CA GLY A 98 26.53 -3.62 -14.41
C GLY A 98 27.74 -2.72 -14.33
N GLU A 99 27.55 -1.40 -14.26
CA GLU A 99 28.63 -0.44 -14.02
C GLU A 99 29.39 -0.75 -12.73
N THR A 100 30.72 -0.54 -12.75
CA THR A 100 31.59 -0.71 -11.58
C THR A 100 31.65 0.55 -10.71
N GLU A 101 31.43 1.72 -11.31
CA GLU A 101 31.29 3.00 -10.65
C GLU A 101 29.82 3.45 -10.70
N PRO A 102 29.30 4.11 -9.65
CA PRO A 102 27.90 4.50 -9.63
C PRO A 102 27.61 5.63 -10.64
N SER A 103 26.62 5.44 -11.47
CA SER A 103 26.11 6.47 -12.41
C SER A 103 25.51 7.66 -11.69
N ILE A 104 24.92 7.42 -10.52
CA ILE A 104 24.31 8.43 -9.67
C ILE A 104 24.90 8.26 -8.28
N ARG A 105 25.38 9.37 -7.71
CA ARG A 105 26.00 9.39 -6.41
C ARG A 105 25.73 10.70 -5.69
N GLY A 106 25.36 10.63 -4.41
CA GLY A 106 25.14 11.79 -3.55
C GLY A 106 24.39 11.46 -2.29
N ARG A 107 24.31 12.41 -1.38
CA ARG A 107 23.39 12.30 -0.25
C ARG A 107 21.97 12.40 -0.75
N PHE A 108 21.03 11.74 -0.07
CA PHE A 108 19.65 11.68 -0.59
C PHE A 108 18.98 13.06 -0.67
N ASP A 109 19.24 13.94 0.29
CA ASP A 109 18.79 15.33 0.25
C ASP A 109 19.36 16.14 -0.93
N GLU A 110 20.64 15.92 -1.27
CA GLU A 110 21.26 16.54 -2.43
C GLU A 110 20.66 16.04 -3.74
N LEU A 111 20.36 14.74 -3.82
CA LEU A 111 19.72 14.14 -4.99
C LEU A 111 18.29 14.66 -5.17
N VAL A 112 17.53 14.78 -4.07
CA VAL A 112 16.18 15.38 -4.11
C VAL A 112 16.24 16.84 -4.52
N ALA A 113 17.16 17.63 -3.96
CA ALA A 113 17.34 19.02 -4.34
C ALA A 113 17.79 19.17 -5.81
N ALA A 114 18.69 18.30 -6.28
CA ALA A 114 19.13 18.28 -7.67
C ALA A 114 18.00 17.94 -8.65
N ALA A 115 17.05 17.09 -8.23
CA ALA A 115 15.89 16.71 -9.03
C ALA A 115 15.02 17.92 -9.41
N ASP A 116 14.89 18.89 -8.52
CA ASP A 116 14.12 20.13 -8.75
C ASP A 116 14.70 20.98 -9.90
N HIS A 117 15.98 20.80 -10.20
CA HIS A 117 16.70 21.55 -11.24
C HIS A 117 16.82 20.82 -12.58
N VAL A 118 16.29 19.59 -12.69
CA VAL A 118 16.32 18.85 -13.96
C VAL A 118 15.37 19.49 -14.96
N LYS A 119 15.91 20.14 -15.99
CA LYS A 119 15.15 20.93 -16.96
C LYS A 119 14.19 20.11 -17.82
N SER A 120 14.52 18.87 -18.11
CA SER A 120 13.69 17.96 -18.90
C SER A 120 13.81 16.54 -18.36
N SER A 121 12.69 15.92 -18.06
CA SER A 121 12.65 14.56 -17.51
C SER A 121 11.45 13.79 -18.01
N PRO A 122 11.52 12.45 -18.03
CA PRO A 122 10.38 11.59 -18.30
C PRO A 122 9.39 11.48 -17.13
N ALA A 123 9.58 12.21 -16.04
CA ALA A 123 8.65 12.23 -14.92
C ALA A 123 7.29 12.82 -15.35
N ILE A 124 6.20 12.25 -14.82
CA ILE A 124 4.83 12.69 -15.13
C ILE A 124 4.52 14.04 -14.48
N ALA A 125 4.99 14.25 -13.25
CA ALA A 125 4.80 15.49 -12.51
C ALA A 125 6.12 16.05 -12.02
N SER A 126 6.16 17.36 -11.80
CA SER A 126 7.29 17.98 -11.13
C SER A 126 7.34 17.54 -9.67
N PRO A 127 8.52 17.31 -9.11
CA PRO A 127 8.67 17.14 -7.68
C PRO A 127 8.06 18.33 -6.95
N VAL A 128 7.40 18.07 -5.82
CA VAL A 128 6.89 19.13 -4.96
C VAL A 128 8.09 19.82 -4.32
N PRO A 129 8.12 21.16 -4.24
CA PRO A 129 9.15 21.87 -3.54
C PRO A 129 9.30 21.34 -2.11
N ARG A 130 10.51 20.99 -1.74
CA ARG A 130 10.82 20.44 -0.42
C ARG A 130 10.59 21.50 0.65
N ASP A 131 9.85 21.15 1.70
CA ASP A 131 9.91 21.85 2.97
C ASP A 131 11.14 21.34 3.74
N PRO A 132 12.21 22.15 3.90
CA PRO A 132 13.43 21.71 4.57
C PRO A 132 13.21 21.36 6.06
N ALA A 133 12.11 21.77 6.67
CA ALA A 133 11.74 21.44 8.05
C ALA A 133 11.13 20.02 8.17
N LYS A 134 10.78 19.38 7.06
CA LYS A 134 10.20 18.03 7.05
C LYS A 134 11.27 16.97 6.81
N ARG A 135 11.08 15.82 7.44
CA ARG A 135 12.05 14.71 7.39
C ARG A 135 11.71 13.66 6.34
N ASP A 136 10.65 13.86 5.58
CA ASP A 136 10.26 13.02 4.46
C ASP A 136 10.90 13.53 3.17
N HIS A 137 11.61 12.66 2.50
CA HIS A 137 12.28 12.98 1.24
C HIS A 137 11.77 12.06 0.15
N ASN A 138 11.34 12.66 -0.95
CA ASN A 138 10.76 11.97 -2.09
C ASN A 138 11.51 12.29 -3.37
N LEU A 139 12.00 11.29 -4.07
CA LEU A 139 12.63 11.40 -5.37
C LEU A 139 11.75 10.76 -6.44
N TYR A 140 11.15 11.58 -7.31
CA TYR A 140 10.23 11.14 -8.37
C TYR A 140 10.87 11.13 -9.77
N LEU A 141 12.19 11.19 -9.89
CA LEU A 141 12.85 11.05 -11.17
C LEU A 141 12.96 9.58 -11.57
N PRO A 142 12.48 9.19 -12.76
CA PRO A 142 12.71 7.85 -13.28
C PRO A 142 14.21 7.56 -13.46
N ILE A 143 14.66 6.41 -12.95
CA ILE A 143 16.02 5.91 -13.12
C ILE A 143 15.94 4.66 -13.99
N PRO A 144 16.13 4.78 -15.32
CA PRO A 144 16.03 3.66 -16.25
C PRO A 144 17.24 2.72 -16.14
N PHE A 145 16.98 1.43 -16.43
CA PHE A 145 18.01 0.41 -16.60
C PHE A 145 17.58 -0.60 -17.68
N GLU A 146 18.57 -1.14 -18.42
CA GLU A 146 18.33 -2.09 -19.51
C GLU A 146 18.72 -3.53 -19.16
N LYS A 147 19.60 -3.69 -18.17
CA LYS A 147 20.09 -5.02 -17.72
C LYS A 147 19.93 -5.23 -16.24
N SER A 148 20.18 -4.18 -15.45
CA SER A 148 20.11 -4.27 -13.99
C SER A 148 20.22 -2.91 -13.33
N ILE A 149 19.74 -2.83 -12.10
CA ILE A 149 20.04 -1.73 -11.19
C ILE A 149 20.37 -2.27 -9.81
N ARG A 150 21.45 -1.78 -9.21
CA ARG A 150 21.78 -1.98 -7.80
C ARG A 150 21.86 -0.63 -7.11
N ILE A 151 21.23 -0.51 -5.95
CA ILE A 151 21.24 0.70 -5.13
C ILE A 151 21.85 0.35 -3.79
N ASP A 152 23.01 0.95 -3.53
CA ASP A 152 23.74 0.81 -2.28
C ASP A 152 23.68 2.10 -1.47
N VAL A 153 23.77 1.98 -0.14
CA VAL A 153 23.98 3.09 0.78
C VAL A 153 25.24 2.89 1.60
N VAL A 154 25.90 3.99 1.88
CA VAL A 154 27.11 4.03 2.71
C VAL A 154 26.94 5.10 3.76
N GLN A 155 27.06 4.73 5.04
CA GLN A 155 27.00 5.70 6.12
C GLN A 155 28.29 6.51 6.24
N LEU A 156 28.15 7.84 6.21
CA LEU A 156 29.25 8.79 6.20
C LEU A 156 29.72 9.21 7.60
N THR A 157 28.92 9.00 8.64
CA THR A 157 29.16 9.51 10.00
C THR A 157 29.07 8.41 11.05
N ASP A 158 29.53 8.71 12.28
CA ASP A 158 29.44 7.83 13.44
C ASP A 158 28.06 7.82 14.10
N SER A 159 27.14 8.66 13.69
CA SER A 159 25.80 8.71 14.25
C SER A 159 25.11 7.37 14.14
N VAL A 160 24.48 6.95 15.23
CA VAL A 160 23.54 5.84 15.21
C VAL A 160 22.14 6.42 15.01
N ASP A 161 21.45 5.98 13.99
CA ASP A 161 20.12 6.50 13.66
C ASP A 161 19.22 5.42 13.07
N ILE A 162 17.91 5.67 13.09
CA ILE A 162 16.91 4.86 12.42
C ILE A 162 16.79 5.37 10.98
N PHE A 163 16.83 4.45 10.05
CA PHE A 163 16.74 4.71 8.63
C PHE A 163 15.60 3.91 8.01
N PHE A 164 14.73 4.59 7.30
CA PHE A 164 13.63 3.98 6.56
C PHE A 164 13.71 4.36 5.09
N THR A 165 13.33 3.43 4.22
CA THR A 165 13.27 3.68 2.78
C THR A 165 12.21 2.82 2.12
N GLN A 166 11.64 3.36 1.03
CA GLN A 166 10.74 2.64 0.14
C GLN A 166 11.11 3.00 -1.30
N ILE A 167 11.27 1.98 -2.14
CA ILE A 167 11.67 2.13 -3.54
C ILE A 167 10.59 1.48 -4.41
N ASP A 168 9.88 2.30 -5.19
CA ASP A 168 8.91 1.86 -6.19
C ASP A 168 9.58 1.75 -7.57
N TYR A 169 9.42 0.63 -8.23
CA TYR A 169 10.08 0.36 -9.52
C TYR A 169 9.18 -0.42 -10.48
N ARG A 170 9.61 -0.52 -11.72
CA ARG A 170 9.04 -1.36 -12.77
C ARG A 170 10.09 -2.29 -13.34
N THR A 171 9.66 -3.49 -13.70
CA THR A 171 10.44 -4.42 -14.54
C THR A 171 9.63 -4.77 -15.79
N GLU A 172 10.29 -5.36 -16.78
CA GLU A 172 9.65 -5.66 -18.07
C GLU A 172 9.09 -4.38 -18.74
N ASP A 173 9.78 -3.25 -18.57
CA ASP A 173 9.37 -1.94 -19.07
C ASP A 173 10.47 -1.30 -19.94
N ASP A 174 10.28 -1.33 -21.25
CA ASP A 174 11.18 -0.73 -22.24
C ASP A 174 10.84 0.73 -22.59
N SER A 175 9.90 1.35 -21.87
CA SER A 175 9.40 2.71 -22.19
C SER A 175 10.47 3.80 -22.13
N LEU A 176 11.57 3.55 -21.41
CA LEU A 176 12.71 4.46 -21.29
C LEU A 176 14.01 3.85 -21.81
N LYS A 177 13.93 2.91 -22.74
CA LYS A 177 15.11 2.31 -23.39
C LYS A 177 15.97 3.37 -24.08
N GLY A 178 17.30 3.31 -23.90
CA GLY A 178 18.23 4.30 -24.42
C GLY A 178 18.35 5.56 -23.57
N VAL A 179 17.55 5.70 -22.50
CA VAL A 179 17.60 6.84 -21.58
C VAL A 179 18.40 6.47 -20.33
N ARG A 180 19.26 7.37 -19.87
CA ARG A 180 20.06 7.20 -18.66
C ARG A 180 19.99 8.43 -17.77
N LEU A 181 19.79 8.26 -16.47
CA LEU A 181 19.97 9.32 -15.49
C LEU A 181 21.39 9.27 -14.94
N ARG A 182 22.06 10.41 -14.89
CA ARG A 182 23.45 10.57 -14.42
C ARG A 182 23.52 11.66 -13.36
N SER A 183 24.54 11.57 -12.50
CA SER A 183 24.93 12.65 -11.62
C SER A 183 26.34 13.15 -11.94
N ARG A 184 26.61 14.42 -11.64
CA ARG A 184 27.94 15.00 -11.64
C ARG A 184 28.07 16.02 -10.53
N GLN A 185 29.29 16.23 -10.07
CA GLN A 185 29.62 17.33 -9.16
C GLN A 185 29.94 18.58 -9.97
N ARG A 186 29.26 19.69 -9.68
CA ARG A 186 29.52 20.98 -10.26
C ARG A 186 29.42 22.07 -9.21
N GLU A 187 30.48 22.86 -9.03
CA GLU A 187 30.52 23.97 -8.07
C GLU A 187 30.10 23.53 -6.63
N GLY A 188 30.52 22.32 -6.22
CA GLY A 188 30.21 21.78 -4.89
C GLY A 188 28.77 21.27 -4.72
N ARG A 189 28.00 21.15 -5.81
CA ARG A 189 26.61 20.64 -5.79
C ARG A 189 26.47 19.43 -6.70
N VAL A 190 25.54 18.54 -6.34
CA VAL A 190 25.10 17.45 -7.22
C VAL A 190 24.19 18.03 -8.30
N GLU A 191 24.46 17.74 -9.56
CA GLU A 191 23.56 17.97 -10.69
C GLU A 191 23.09 16.62 -11.23
N LEU A 192 21.79 16.49 -11.52
CA LEU A 192 21.21 15.37 -12.21
C LEU A 192 20.82 15.76 -13.63
N TYR A 193 21.07 14.85 -14.59
CA TYR A 193 20.71 15.07 -15.99
C TYR A 193 20.43 13.76 -16.71
N TYR A 194 19.57 13.83 -17.72
CA TYR A 194 19.29 12.67 -18.57
C TYR A 194 20.13 12.70 -19.86
N GLU A 195 20.73 11.56 -20.18
CA GLU A 195 21.29 11.25 -21.48
C GLU A 195 20.24 10.48 -22.30
N GLY A 196 20.19 10.75 -23.61
CA GLY A 196 19.28 10.06 -24.52
C GLY A 196 17.80 10.44 -24.42
N TRP A 197 17.40 11.25 -23.44
CA TRP A 197 16.02 11.71 -23.30
C TRP A 197 15.71 12.85 -24.27
N GLN A 198 14.62 12.68 -25.02
CA GLN A 198 14.03 13.73 -25.82
C GLN A 198 12.59 13.95 -25.37
N PRO A 199 12.17 15.18 -25.06
CA PRO A 199 10.78 15.45 -24.76
C PRO A 199 9.90 15.01 -25.93
N PRO A 200 8.80 14.31 -25.66
CA PRO A 200 7.86 13.96 -26.71
C PRO A 200 7.31 15.22 -27.37
N ALA A 201 6.96 15.12 -28.65
CA ALA A 201 6.26 16.20 -29.34
C ALA A 201 5.02 16.63 -28.56
N PRO A 202 4.69 17.92 -28.51
CA PRO A 202 3.47 18.41 -27.89
C PRO A 202 2.26 17.67 -28.45
N ARG A 203 1.46 17.09 -27.57
CA ARG A 203 0.21 16.44 -27.99
C ARG A 203 -0.87 17.50 -28.25
N PRO A 204 -1.79 17.26 -29.18
CA PRO A 204 -2.92 18.15 -29.36
C PRO A 204 -3.75 18.22 -28.07
N PRO A 205 -4.32 19.38 -27.74
CA PRO A 205 -5.19 19.50 -26.57
C PRO A 205 -6.41 18.57 -26.72
N ILE A 206 -6.84 18.04 -25.58
CA ILE A 206 -8.07 17.25 -25.51
C ILE A 206 -9.24 18.20 -25.86
N ARG A 207 -10.10 17.77 -26.79
CA ARG A 207 -11.31 18.50 -27.14
C ARG A 207 -12.51 17.83 -26.49
N THR A 208 -13.22 18.56 -25.65
CA THR A 208 -14.40 18.07 -24.95
C THR A 208 -15.64 18.88 -25.32
N GLU A 209 -16.80 18.25 -25.25
CA GLU A 209 -18.11 18.89 -25.19
C GLU A 209 -18.60 18.81 -23.72
N THR A 210 -19.26 19.87 -23.26
CA THR A 210 -19.85 19.90 -21.92
C THR A 210 -21.34 19.53 -21.99
N ILE A 211 -21.73 18.47 -21.32
CA ILE A 211 -23.12 18.08 -21.09
C ILE A 211 -23.51 18.51 -19.69
N ARG A 212 -24.56 19.33 -19.57
CA ARG A 212 -25.13 19.75 -18.28
C ARG A 212 -26.48 19.10 -18.08
N PHE A 213 -26.71 18.54 -16.91
CA PHE A 213 -27.96 17.90 -16.54
C PHE A 213 -28.78 18.82 -15.65
N ASP A 214 -30.10 18.71 -15.77
CA ASP A 214 -31.03 19.47 -14.93
C ASP A 214 -30.85 19.11 -13.46
N ARG A 215 -31.15 20.09 -12.60
CA ARG A 215 -31.17 19.91 -11.16
C ARG A 215 -32.17 18.81 -10.78
N ARG A 216 -31.71 17.89 -9.94
CA ARG A 216 -32.53 16.79 -9.40
C ARG A 216 -32.65 16.91 -7.90
N ARG A 217 -33.89 16.74 -7.41
CA ARG A 217 -34.16 16.55 -6.00
C ARG A 217 -34.16 15.04 -5.71
N ILE A 218 -33.50 14.63 -4.65
CA ILE A 218 -33.33 13.24 -4.23
C ILE A 218 -33.90 13.10 -2.84
N ALA A 219 -34.99 12.36 -2.67
CA ALA A 219 -35.62 12.13 -1.37
C ALA A 219 -34.78 11.15 -0.53
N PRO A 220 -34.96 11.11 0.80
CA PRO A 220 -34.34 10.11 1.66
C PRO A 220 -34.62 8.68 1.16
N GLY A 221 -33.57 7.84 1.07
CA GLY A 221 -33.64 6.48 0.57
C GLY A 221 -33.82 6.34 -0.95
N GLU A 222 -33.88 7.44 -1.69
CA GLU A 222 -34.09 7.41 -3.13
C GLU A 222 -32.75 7.30 -3.89
N ARG A 223 -32.74 6.47 -4.96
CA ARG A 223 -31.66 6.41 -5.95
C ARG A 223 -32.16 7.00 -7.27
N VAL A 224 -31.50 8.03 -7.75
CA VAL A 224 -31.90 8.80 -8.94
C VAL A 224 -30.78 8.78 -9.99
N LEU A 225 -31.15 8.51 -11.24
CA LEU A 225 -30.30 8.74 -12.41
C LEU A 225 -30.15 10.26 -12.61
N ILE A 226 -28.94 10.77 -12.41
CA ILE A 226 -28.63 12.19 -12.51
C ILE A 226 -28.20 12.54 -13.94
N GLY A 227 -27.40 11.67 -14.58
CA GLY A 227 -26.90 11.91 -15.91
C GLY A 227 -26.56 10.64 -16.69
N THR A 228 -26.61 10.75 -18.00
CA THR A 228 -26.23 9.67 -18.93
C THR A 228 -25.55 10.23 -20.15
N ALA A 229 -24.64 9.46 -20.74
CA ALA A 229 -24.01 9.80 -22.01
C ALA A 229 -23.91 8.55 -22.90
N THR A 230 -23.97 8.74 -24.25
CA THR A 230 -23.74 7.68 -25.23
C THR A 230 -22.28 7.70 -25.69
N GLY A 231 -21.73 6.51 -25.95
CA GLY A 231 -20.34 6.30 -26.39
C GLY A 231 -20.22 6.01 -27.92
N PRO A 232 -19.00 5.67 -28.37
CA PRO A 232 -17.80 5.57 -27.54
C PRO A 232 -17.26 6.95 -27.15
N ALA A 233 -16.86 7.10 -25.88
CA ALA A 233 -16.38 8.37 -25.36
C ALA A 233 -15.56 8.21 -24.05
N ILE A 234 -14.97 9.30 -23.61
CA ILE A 234 -14.27 9.39 -22.32
C ILE A 234 -14.85 10.59 -21.57
N VAL A 235 -15.37 10.39 -20.35
CA VAL A 235 -15.62 11.50 -19.43
C VAL A 235 -14.27 11.97 -18.91
N ARG A 236 -13.86 13.18 -19.27
CA ARG A 236 -12.59 13.79 -18.84
C ARG A 236 -12.73 14.57 -17.55
N ARG A 237 -13.92 15.06 -17.28
CA ARG A 237 -14.23 15.79 -16.06
C ARG A 237 -15.66 15.51 -15.65
N LEU A 238 -15.85 15.15 -14.40
CA LEU A 238 -17.16 15.04 -13.77
C LEU A 238 -17.23 16.12 -12.69
N ASP A 239 -18.15 17.06 -12.81
CA ASP A 239 -18.37 18.18 -11.89
C ASP A 239 -19.72 18.00 -11.21
N LEU A 240 -19.66 17.65 -9.92
CA LEU A 240 -20.83 17.41 -9.09
C LEU A 240 -21.06 18.60 -8.18
N ASN A 241 -22.23 19.21 -8.30
CA ASN A 241 -22.74 20.20 -7.36
C ASN A 241 -23.86 19.58 -6.53
N ALA A 242 -23.53 19.19 -5.32
CA ALA A 242 -24.40 18.57 -4.31
C ALA A 242 -23.75 18.73 -2.94
N PRO A 243 -24.47 18.65 -1.82
CA PRO A 243 -23.87 18.74 -0.49
C PRO A 243 -23.00 17.47 -0.24
N ILE A 244 -21.69 17.59 -0.52
CA ILE A 244 -20.74 16.47 -0.57
C ILE A 244 -20.61 15.74 0.78
N SER A 245 -20.72 16.47 1.91
CA SER A 245 -20.67 15.89 3.26
C SER A 245 -21.99 15.26 3.71
N HIS A 246 -23.08 15.45 2.95
CA HIS A 246 -24.32 14.75 3.20
C HIS A 246 -24.14 13.24 2.90
N PRO A 247 -24.87 12.32 3.58
CA PRO A 247 -24.84 10.91 3.27
C PRO A 247 -25.40 10.60 1.87
N LEU A 248 -24.64 10.96 0.86
CA LEU A 248 -24.88 10.64 -0.53
C LEU A 248 -23.90 9.54 -0.98
N ARG A 249 -24.41 8.60 -1.75
CA ARG A 249 -23.62 7.58 -2.43
C ARG A 249 -23.63 7.84 -3.92
N MET A 250 -22.45 7.92 -4.53
CA MET A 250 -22.31 7.98 -5.97
C MET A 250 -22.15 6.58 -6.56
N LEU A 251 -22.83 6.34 -7.68
CA LEU A 251 -22.84 5.09 -8.38
C LEU A 251 -22.63 5.37 -9.86
N VAL A 252 -21.66 4.67 -10.49
CA VAL A 252 -21.44 4.75 -11.93
C VAL A 252 -21.55 3.36 -12.54
N ARG A 253 -22.30 3.29 -13.64
CA ARG A 253 -22.47 2.09 -14.42
C ARG A 253 -22.06 2.36 -15.87
N TYR A 254 -21.32 1.43 -16.47
CA TYR A 254 -20.91 1.48 -17.85
C TYR A 254 -21.59 0.38 -18.66
N ASP A 255 -21.94 0.68 -19.89
CA ASP A 255 -22.26 -0.27 -20.97
C ASP A 255 -23.31 -1.33 -20.61
N GLY A 256 -24.25 -0.99 -19.72
CA GLY A 256 -25.30 -1.88 -19.29
C GLY A 256 -24.86 -3.00 -18.34
N ALA A 257 -23.68 -2.87 -17.71
CA ALA A 257 -23.19 -3.82 -16.70
C ALA A 257 -24.23 -4.11 -15.60
N SER A 258 -24.17 -5.29 -15.02
CA SER A 258 -25.10 -5.71 -13.97
C SER A 258 -24.89 -4.98 -12.65
N GLY A 259 -23.63 -4.62 -12.37
CA GLY A 259 -23.18 -3.91 -11.16
C GLY A 259 -22.82 -2.45 -11.42
N TYR A 260 -22.29 -1.82 -10.38
CA TYR A 260 -21.74 -0.47 -10.43
C TYR A 260 -20.21 -0.54 -10.33
N ALA A 261 -19.52 -0.01 -11.34
CA ALA A 261 -18.06 0.10 -11.32
C ALA A 261 -17.56 1.09 -10.27
N ILE A 262 -18.34 2.15 -9.99
CA ILE A 262 -18.09 3.05 -8.86
C ILE A 262 -19.27 2.92 -7.90
N ASN A 263 -18.95 2.64 -6.63
CA ASN A 263 -19.91 2.53 -5.54
C ASN A 263 -19.26 3.04 -4.24
N ALA A 264 -19.41 4.34 -3.97
CA ALA A 264 -18.78 4.97 -2.84
C ALA A 264 -19.57 6.15 -2.27
N PRO A 265 -19.55 6.38 -0.95
CA PRO A 265 -20.05 7.63 -0.39
C PRO A 265 -19.30 8.83 -0.97
N THR A 266 -20.00 9.88 -1.39
CA THR A 266 -19.41 11.08 -2.00
C THR A 266 -18.34 11.70 -1.10
N ALA A 267 -18.62 11.79 0.20
CA ALA A 267 -17.71 12.31 1.21
C ALA A 267 -16.39 11.51 1.32
N ARG A 268 -16.41 10.22 1.01
CA ARG A 268 -15.22 9.35 1.03
C ARG A 268 -14.50 9.29 -0.31
N TYR A 269 -15.26 9.35 -1.40
CA TYR A 269 -14.68 9.41 -2.74
C TYR A 269 -13.84 10.67 -2.96
N PHE A 270 -14.38 11.82 -2.64
CA PHE A 270 -13.70 13.12 -2.82
C PHE A 270 -12.85 13.51 -1.60
N GLY A 271 -13.20 13.06 -0.40
CA GLY A 271 -12.57 13.52 0.85
C GLY A 271 -12.63 15.06 0.97
N GLU A 272 -11.60 15.63 1.58
CA GLU A 272 -11.29 17.07 1.58
C GLU A 272 -10.02 17.33 0.74
N PHE A 273 -9.77 16.48 -0.24
CA PHE A 273 -8.52 16.46 -0.99
C PHE A 273 -8.51 17.45 -2.14
N GLN A 274 -7.30 17.88 -2.48
CA GLN A 274 -7.01 18.70 -3.65
C GLN A 274 -5.80 18.09 -4.39
N GLY A 275 -5.99 17.63 -5.60
CA GLY A 275 -4.94 16.96 -6.35
C GLY A 275 -5.27 16.78 -7.82
N ALA A 276 -4.39 16.06 -8.51
CA ALA A 276 -4.52 15.83 -9.93
C ALA A 276 -5.72 14.95 -10.33
N SER A 277 -6.20 14.13 -9.41
CA SER A 277 -7.26 13.17 -9.68
C SER A 277 -8.66 13.70 -9.38
N PHE A 278 -8.77 14.47 -8.29
CA PHE A 278 -10.02 15.07 -7.85
C PHE A 278 -9.77 16.29 -6.97
N GLU A 279 -10.77 17.14 -6.89
CA GLU A 279 -10.71 18.38 -6.13
C GLU A 279 -12.02 18.61 -5.38
N ARG A 280 -11.94 18.84 -4.08
CA ARG A 280 -13.03 19.38 -3.28
C ARG A 280 -12.99 20.90 -3.35
N ILE A 281 -13.87 21.51 -4.14
CA ILE A 281 -13.88 22.97 -4.31
C ILE A 281 -14.47 23.66 -3.10
N ASP A 282 -15.63 23.16 -2.62
CA ASP A 282 -16.30 23.64 -1.42
C ASP A 282 -17.20 22.54 -0.82
N GLU A 283 -18.06 22.89 0.13
CA GLU A 283 -18.96 21.94 0.79
C GLU A 283 -20.01 21.33 -0.16
N ASN A 284 -20.31 22.02 -1.26
CA ASN A 284 -21.35 21.65 -2.21
C ASN A 284 -20.82 21.31 -3.60
N ARG A 285 -19.50 21.31 -3.82
CA ARG A 285 -18.96 21.07 -5.15
C ARG A 285 -17.67 20.30 -5.10
N ALA A 286 -17.61 19.23 -5.90
CA ALA A 286 -16.41 18.45 -6.10
C ALA A 286 -16.25 18.03 -7.57
N VAL A 287 -15.01 17.86 -8.00
CA VAL A 287 -14.64 17.52 -9.38
C VAL A 287 -13.79 16.28 -9.40
N ASN A 288 -14.08 15.37 -10.31
CA ASN A 288 -13.21 14.26 -10.66
C ASN A 288 -12.58 14.50 -12.04
N TYR A 289 -11.25 14.33 -12.12
CA TYR A 289 -10.47 14.44 -13.35
C TYR A 289 -9.97 13.09 -13.88
N LEU A 290 -10.17 12.00 -13.13
CA LEU A 290 -9.82 10.66 -13.61
C LEU A 290 -10.65 10.33 -14.83
N PRO A 291 -10.04 9.96 -15.97
CA PRO A 291 -10.77 9.61 -17.18
C PRO A 291 -11.69 8.41 -16.96
N MET A 292 -12.90 8.49 -17.48
CA MET A 292 -13.89 7.42 -17.42
C MET A 292 -14.28 7.02 -18.86
N PRO A 293 -13.50 6.14 -19.51
CA PRO A 293 -13.85 5.65 -20.85
C PRO A 293 -15.04 4.70 -20.77
N PHE A 294 -15.88 4.73 -21.81
CA PHE A 294 -17.00 3.82 -21.96
C PHE A 294 -17.29 3.58 -23.45
N ARG A 295 -17.82 2.40 -23.78
CA ARG A 295 -18.04 1.94 -25.15
C ARG A 295 -19.38 2.38 -25.70
N GLU A 296 -20.45 2.16 -24.92
CA GLU A 296 -21.81 2.37 -25.37
C GLU A 296 -22.55 3.41 -24.52
N LYS A 297 -22.48 3.27 -23.20
CA LYS A 297 -23.27 4.06 -22.27
C LYS A 297 -22.57 4.34 -20.97
N PHE A 298 -22.66 5.57 -20.51
CA PHE A 298 -22.30 6.01 -19.18
C PHE A 298 -23.55 6.42 -18.41
N GLU A 299 -23.71 5.95 -17.18
CA GLU A 299 -24.82 6.30 -16.29
C GLU A 299 -24.29 6.70 -14.92
N PHE A 300 -24.70 7.87 -14.42
CA PHE A 300 -24.35 8.38 -13.11
C PHE A 300 -25.59 8.51 -12.24
N TYR A 301 -25.57 7.85 -11.10
CA TYR A 301 -26.63 7.88 -10.11
C TYR A 301 -26.14 8.49 -8.81
N LEU A 302 -27.06 9.10 -8.05
CA LEU A 302 -26.90 9.40 -6.65
C LEU A 302 -28.00 8.70 -5.84
N GLU A 303 -27.60 8.16 -4.69
CA GLU A 303 -28.49 7.60 -3.70
C GLU A 303 -28.39 8.43 -2.40
N ASN A 304 -29.52 8.86 -1.87
CA ASN A 304 -29.58 9.62 -0.64
C ASN A 304 -29.76 8.70 0.54
N GLU A 305 -28.66 8.37 1.21
CA GLU A 305 -28.64 7.55 2.45
C GLU A 305 -28.97 8.38 3.72
N GLY A 306 -29.17 9.69 3.58
CA GLY A 306 -29.51 10.61 4.68
C GLY A 306 -31.01 10.67 4.97
N SER A 307 -31.37 11.49 5.95
CA SER A 307 -32.74 11.66 6.42
C SER A 307 -33.46 12.89 5.84
N THR A 308 -32.76 13.73 5.08
CA THR A 308 -33.31 14.95 4.48
C THR A 308 -33.12 14.93 2.97
N PRO A 309 -34.09 15.49 2.17
CA PRO A 309 -33.93 15.59 0.74
C PRO A 309 -32.79 16.55 0.38
N VAL A 310 -32.10 16.24 -0.73
CA VAL A 310 -31.01 17.03 -1.27
C VAL A 310 -31.25 17.38 -2.73
N GLU A 311 -30.54 18.38 -3.23
CA GLU A 311 -30.52 18.72 -4.65
C GLU A 311 -29.13 18.48 -5.22
N ALA A 312 -29.06 18.01 -6.46
CA ALA A 312 -27.83 17.77 -7.18
C ALA A 312 -27.91 18.26 -8.63
N VAL A 313 -26.76 18.76 -9.11
CA VAL A 313 -26.53 19.12 -10.52
C VAL A 313 -25.23 18.45 -10.96
N LEU A 314 -25.24 17.85 -12.15
CA LEU A 314 -24.08 17.21 -12.76
C LEU A 314 -23.70 17.94 -14.05
N SER A 315 -22.40 18.11 -14.28
CA SER A 315 -21.85 18.47 -15.58
C SER A 315 -20.74 17.49 -15.95
N LEU A 316 -20.69 17.07 -17.21
CA LEU A 316 -19.68 16.17 -17.75
C LEU A 316 -18.96 16.85 -18.92
N ASP A 317 -17.62 16.90 -18.89
CA ASP A 317 -16.83 17.21 -20.07
C ASP A 317 -16.42 15.91 -20.76
N ILE A 318 -16.88 15.70 -21.96
CA ILE A 318 -16.80 14.43 -22.69
C ILE A 318 -15.93 14.59 -23.93
N GLU A 319 -14.92 13.75 -24.07
CA GLU A 319 -14.15 13.56 -25.29
C GLU A 319 -14.80 12.48 -26.13
N ARG A 320 -15.26 12.82 -27.34
CA ARG A 320 -15.75 11.84 -28.32
C ARG A 320 -14.59 11.12 -28.98
N VAL A 321 -14.66 9.81 -29.04
CA VAL A 321 -13.65 8.96 -29.68
C VAL A 321 -14.29 8.13 -30.77
N THR A 322 -13.49 7.65 -31.71
CA THR A 322 -13.99 6.81 -32.80
C THR A 322 -14.26 5.38 -32.42
N GLU A 323 -13.49 4.90 -31.38
CA GLU A 323 -13.60 3.54 -30.87
C GLU A 323 -13.14 3.47 -29.42
N PHE A 324 -13.60 2.47 -28.70
CA PHE A 324 -13.07 2.09 -27.39
C PHE A 324 -11.90 1.11 -27.62
N ARG A 325 -10.69 1.50 -27.24
CA ARG A 325 -9.48 0.72 -27.52
C ARG A 325 -9.36 -0.49 -26.60
N PRO A 326 -8.78 -1.62 -27.06
CA PRO A 326 -8.61 -2.84 -26.25
C PRO A 326 -7.68 -2.68 -25.03
N ASP A 327 -6.82 -1.63 -25.04
CA ASP A 327 -5.91 -1.32 -23.96
C ASP A 327 -6.47 -0.28 -22.97
N TRP A 328 -7.74 0.09 -23.07
CA TRP A 328 -8.41 0.98 -22.14
C TRP A 328 -9.10 0.21 -21.02
N GLY A 329 -9.04 0.76 -19.81
CA GLY A 329 -9.75 0.28 -18.65
C GLY A 329 -10.88 1.22 -18.24
N TYR A 330 -11.95 0.66 -17.73
CA TYR A 330 -13.00 1.39 -17.02
C TYR A 330 -12.50 1.79 -15.64
N LEU A 331 -12.82 3.00 -15.19
CA LEU A 331 -12.53 3.45 -13.84
C LEU A 331 -13.47 2.76 -12.85
N HIS A 332 -12.91 2.11 -11.85
CA HIS A 332 -13.63 1.54 -10.74
C HIS A 332 -13.27 2.26 -9.43
N ALA A 333 -14.23 2.29 -8.51
CA ALA A 333 -13.98 2.72 -7.13
C ALA A 333 -14.84 1.92 -6.16
N TRP A 334 -14.19 1.34 -5.15
CA TRP A 334 -14.81 0.48 -4.14
C TRP A 334 -14.62 1.05 -2.75
N TYR A 335 -15.74 1.28 -2.06
CA TYR A 335 -15.72 1.67 -0.65
C TYR A 335 -15.79 0.44 0.25
N ASN A 336 -14.89 0.37 1.21
CA ASN A 336 -14.94 -0.63 2.26
C ASN A 336 -14.78 -0.01 3.65
N ARG A 337 -15.37 -0.67 4.65
CA ARG A 337 -15.30 -0.28 6.06
C ARG A 337 -15.11 -1.53 6.93
N THR A 338 -14.17 -1.45 7.86
CA THR A 338 -14.02 -2.46 8.92
C THR A 338 -14.53 -1.89 10.23
N ALA A 339 -15.50 -2.56 10.85
CA ALA A 339 -16.11 -2.10 12.10
C ALA A 339 -15.13 -2.09 13.28
N SER A 340 -14.17 -3.02 13.27
CA SER A 340 -13.07 -3.08 14.24
C SER A 340 -11.97 -3.98 13.67
N THR A 341 -10.72 -3.52 13.71
CA THR A 341 -9.56 -4.35 13.37
C THR A 341 -9.11 -5.23 14.52
N ASN A 342 -9.60 -4.96 15.73
CA ASN A 342 -9.21 -5.66 16.95
C ASN A 342 -7.68 -5.76 17.15
N GLY A 343 -6.92 -4.90 16.45
CA GLY A 343 -5.45 -4.87 16.49
C GLY A 343 -4.75 -6.05 15.80
N HIS A 344 -5.46 -6.94 15.12
CA HIS A 344 -4.88 -8.13 14.46
C HIS A 344 -5.47 -8.46 13.09
N SER A 345 -6.67 -7.97 12.81
CA SER A 345 -7.30 -8.18 11.50
C SER A 345 -6.98 -7.03 10.57
N PRO A 346 -6.41 -7.27 9.40
CA PRO A 346 -6.18 -6.21 8.43
C PRO A 346 -7.50 -5.68 7.89
N HIS A 347 -7.49 -4.43 7.46
CA HIS A 347 -8.56 -3.85 6.68
C HIS A 347 -8.38 -4.22 5.20
N GLN A 348 -9.32 -4.94 4.63
CA GLN A 348 -9.32 -5.18 3.18
C GLN A 348 -9.69 -3.90 2.47
N VAL A 349 -8.75 -3.36 1.70
CA VAL A 349 -8.94 -2.18 0.86
C VAL A 349 -9.61 -2.57 -0.45
N LEU A 350 -9.11 -3.64 -1.09
CA LEU A 350 -9.63 -4.18 -2.33
C LEU A 350 -9.24 -5.65 -2.48
N TYR A 351 -10.16 -6.46 -2.96
CA TYR A 351 -9.85 -7.67 -3.69
C TYR A 351 -10.68 -7.65 -4.98
N THR A 352 -10.03 -7.69 -6.13
CA THR A 352 -10.71 -7.77 -7.43
C THR A 352 -10.08 -8.83 -8.32
N ARG A 353 -10.86 -9.37 -9.25
CA ARG A 353 -10.44 -10.33 -10.28
C ARG A 353 -10.46 -9.68 -11.64
N GLY A 354 -9.80 -10.30 -12.62
CA GLY A 354 -9.70 -9.80 -13.99
C GLY A 354 -8.38 -9.10 -14.24
N ARG A 355 -8.29 -8.38 -15.35
CA ARG A 355 -7.09 -7.65 -15.80
C ARG A 355 -7.28 -6.15 -15.58
N GLY A 356 -6.27 -5.50 -15.04
CA GLY A 356 -6.33 -4.07 -14.77
C GLY A 356 -5.03 -3.48 -14.27
N HIS A 357 -5.13 -2.31 -13.65
CA HIS A 357 -4.06 -1.77 -12.83
C HIS A 357 -4.61 -0.99 -11.62
N TRP A 358 -4.00 -1.22 -10.47
CA TRP A 358 -4.24 -0.45 -9.26
C TRP A 358 -3.76 0.97 -9.42
N LEU A 359 -4.63 1.92 -9.09
CA LEU A 359 -4.30 3.34 -9.12
C LEU A 359 -3.96 3.87 -7.73
N GLY A 360 -4.65 3.43 -6.70
CA GLY A 360 -4.43 3.91 -5.35
C GLY A 360 -5.65 3.90 -4.46
N MET A 361 -5.55 4.57 -3.33
CA MET A 361 -6.65 4.64 -2.36
C MET A 361 -6.74 5.98 -1.65
N SER A 362 -7.94 6.26 -1.14
CA SER A 362 -8.18 7.13 -0.01
C SER A 362 -8.38 6.29 1.24
N LEU A 363 -7.79 6.69 2.37
CA LEU A 363 -7.90 6.01 3.65
C LEU A 363 -8.35 6.99 4.72
N PHE A 364 -9.38 6.61 5.45
CA PHE A 364 -9.91 7.33 6.61
C PHE A 364 -9.87 6.36 7.78
N LYS A 365 -9.20 6.73 8.85
CA LYS A 365 -9.11 5.89 10.02
C LYS A 365 -9.50 6.65 11.27
N THR A 366 -10.14 5.97 12.18
CA THR A 366 -10.44 6.50 13.51
C THR A 366 -9.46 5.89 14.50
N GLY A 367 -8.73 6.76 15.19
CA GLY A 367 -7.74 6.35 16.17
C GLY A 367 -6.30 6.50 15.69
N HIS A 368 -5.39 6.40 16.65
CA HIS A 368 -3.96 6.57 16.43
C HIS A 368 -3.30 5.22 16.15
N ASP A 369 -2.56 5.17 15.06
CA ASP A 369 -1.87 3.98 14.61
C ASP A 369 -0.41 4.33 14.27
N HIS A 370 0.52 3.74 15.00
CA HIS A 370 1.96 3.91 14.76
C HIS A 370 2.54 2.85 13.83
N GLY A 371 1.79 1.84 13.53
CA GLY A 371 2.25 0.72 12.75
C GLY A 371 1.24 0.32 11.67
N GLY A 372 1.49 -0.80 11.06
CA GLY A 372 0.72 -1.27 9.92
C GLY A 372 1.32 -0.78 8.61
N GLY A 373 0.59 -0.88 7.55
CA GLY A 373 1.04 -0.46 6.22
C GLY A 373 0.26 -1.16 5.13
N ASP A 374 0.67 -0.87 3.92
CA ASP A 374 0.09 -1.45 2.73
C ASP A 374 0.71 -2.81 2.40
N PHE A 375 -0.16 -3.75 2.08
CA PHE A 375 0.23 -5.06 1.57
C PHE A 375 -0.61 -5.37 0.34
N ALA A 376 0.05 -5.59 -0.78
CA ALA A 376 -0.63 -5.93 -2.01
C ALA A 376 -0.06 -7.19 -2.64
N ILE A 377 -0.94 -8.04 -3.12
CA ILE A 377 -0.61 -9.22 -3.91
C ILE A 377 -1.12 -9.00 -5.31
N VAL A 378 -0.24 -9.13 -6.27
CA VAL A 378 -0.55 -9.07 -7.69
C VAL A 378 -0.60 -10.50 -8.24
N ASP A 379 -1.71 -10.86 -8.87
CA ASP A 379 -1.91 -12.16 -9.53
C ASP A 379 -1.68 -13.39 -8.64
N GLY A 380 -1.87 -13.24 -7.32
CA GLY A 380 -1.65 -14.31 -6.35
C GLY A 380 -0.18 -14.66 -6.12
N GLU A 381 0.77 -13.88 -6.62
CA GLU A 381 2.19 -14.14 -6.44
C GLU A 381 2.70 -13.68 -5.07
N SER A 382 3.60 -14.46 -4.49
CA SER A 382 4.16 -14.23 -3.16
C SER A 382 5.53 -13.55 -3.17
N GLU A 383 6.19 -13.51 -4.32
CA GLU A 383 7.55 -13.00 -4.43
C GLU A 383 7.58 -11.72 -5.25
N ARG A 384 8.54 -10.85 -4.93
CA ARG A 384 8.76 -9.63 -5.70
C ARG A 384 9.17 -9.94 -7.14
N PRO A 385 8.77 -9.11 -8.06
CA PRO A 385 8.11 -7.80 -7.91
C PRO A 385 6.60 -7.86 -7.66
N ALA A 386 5.95 -9.00 -7.76
CA ALA A 386 4.49 -9.11 -7.68
C ALA A 386 3.93 -8.91 -6.25
N PHE A 387 4.76 -9.07 -5.24
CA PHE A 387 4.42 -8.78 -3.86
C PHE A 387 4.87 -7.37 -3.49
N LEU A 388 3.94 -6.53 -3.06
CA LEU A 388 4.15 -5.12 -2.75
C LEU A 388 3.86 -4.89 -1.26
N HIS A 389 4.86 -4.44 -0.52
CA HIS A 389 4.77 -4.24 0.91
C HIS A 389 5.42 -2.93 1.32
N GLY A 390 4.68 -2.09 2.08
CA GLY A 390 5.17 -0.89 2.72
C GLY A 390 5.67 -1.13 4.14
N ILE A 391 6.07 -0.07 4.82
CA ILE A 391 6.61 -0.11 6.18
C ILE A 391 5.53 0.19 7.22
N ASN A 392 4.82 1.31 7.03
CA ASN A 392 3.77 1.75 7.92
C ASN A 392 2.75 2.66 7.21
N GLY A 393 1.89 3.29 8.00
CA GLY A 393 0.84 4.16 7.50
C GLY A 393 1.30 5.49 6.94
N GLU A 394 2.57 5.83 6.99
CA GLU A 394 3.09 7.13 6.55
C GLU A 394 3.76 7.04 5.19
N ASP A 395 4.64 6.06 5.00
CA ASP A 395 5.45 5.90 3.79
C ASP A 395 4.61 5.63 2.54
N TYR A 396 3.51 4.87 2.66
CA TYR A 396 2.58 4.69 1.54
C TYR A 396 2.07 6.03 1.02
N PHE A 397 1.73 6.96 1.92
CA PHE A 397 1.23 8.29 1.56
C PHE A 397 2.34 9.34 1.39
N THR A 398 3.60 8.91 1.36
CA THR A 398 4.79 9.71 1.05
C THR A 398 5.16 10.80 2.06
N PHE A 399 4.82 10.61 3.33
CA PHE A 399 5.22 11.51 4.42
C PHE A 399 5.87 10.73 5.58
N ALA A 400 6.36 11.42 6.60
CA ALA A 400 6.98 10.85 7.80
C ALA A 400 6.70 11.71 9.04
N PHE A 401 6.82 11.08 10.24
CA PHE A 401 6.70 11.73 11.54
C PHE A 401 5.43 12.58 11.69
N PHE A 402 4.27 12.00 11.36
CA PHE A 402 2.97 12.66 11.45
C PHE A 402 2.86 13.97 10.65
N GLY A 403 3.77 14.20 9.71
CA GLY A 403 3.77 15.35 8.81
C GLY A 403 2.50 15.37 7.97
N ALA A 404 1.54 16.21 8.37
CA ALA A 404 0.36 16.47 7.59
C ALA A 404 0.57 17.67 6.67
N GLY A 405 -0.15 17.72 5.55
CA GLY A 405 -0.26 18.92 4.73
C GLY A 405 0.77 19.03 3.61
N GLN A 406 1.40 17.96 3.18
CA GLN A 406 2.10 17.99 1.90
C GLN A 406 1.10 17.80 0.76
N HIS A 407 0.99 18.83 -0.08
CA HIS A 407 0.30 18.74 -1.35
C HIS A 407 1.27 18.20 -2.39
N GLN A 408 1.12 16.94 -2.71
CA GLN A 408 1.71 16.40 -3.93
C GLN A 408 0.60 16.23 -4.97
N PRO A 409 0.87 16.35 -6.27
CA PRO A 409 -0.16 16.23 -7.29
C PRO A 409 -0.99 14.94 -7.17
N TYR A 410 -0.44 13.90 -6.54
CA TYR A 410 -1.03 12.57 -6.45
C TYR A 410 -1.05 11.98 -5.04
N ALA A 411 -0.64 12.70 -4.02
CA ALA A 411 -0.74 12.25 -2.63
C ALA A 411 -0.97 13.43 -1.68
N GLN A 412 -1.80 13.23 -0.67
CA GLN A 412 -2.08 14.20 0.38
C GLN A 412 -2.49 13.53 1.67
N ALA A 413 -2.01 14.04 2.80
CA ALA A 413 -2.53 13.73 4.12
C ALA A 413 -3.13 14.98 4.76
N ILE A 414 -4.33 14.87 5.31
CA ILE A 414 -5.01 15.98 6.00
C ILE A 414 -4.77 15.87 7.49
N THR A 415 -4.46 16.99 8.14
CA THR A 415 -4.27 17.07 9.58
C THR A 415 -5.48 16.53 10.36
N ASN A 416 -5.23 16.04 11.58
CA ASN A 416 -6.25 15.48 12.47
C ASN A 416 -6.95 14.24 11.93
N ASP A 417 -6.24 13.43 11.12
CA ASP A 417 -6.69 12.13 10.62
C ASP A 417 -8.00 12.16 9.82
N ARG A 418 -8.31 13.29 9.18
CA ARG A 418 -9.50 13.49 8.33
C ARG A 418 -9.42 12.78 6.99
N GLY A 419 -8.31 12.11 6.71
CA GLY A 419 -8.11 11.30 5.53
C GLY A 419 -6.76 11.52 4.87
N ARG A 420 -6.38 10.54 4.08
CA ARG A 420 -5.17 10.52 3.25
C ARG A 420 -5.53 9.91 1.91
N TYR A 421 -4.87 10.34 0.85
CA TYR A 421 -4.95 9.64 -0.42
C TYR A 421 -3.59 9.56 -1.09
N ARG A 422 -3.39 8.53 -1.89
CA ARG A 422 -2.33 8.43 -2.88
C ARG A 422 -2.88 7.75 -4.13
N HIS A 423 -2.61 8.35 -5.30
CA HIS A 423 -2.80 7.76 -6.60
C HIS A 423 -1.45 7.59 -7.28
N HIS A 424 -1.10 6.36 -7.61
CA HIS A 424 0.16 5.96 -8.24
C HIS A 424 0.18 6.33 -9.73
N LEU A 425 -0.01 7.63 -10.04
CA LEU A 425 -0.07 8.11 -11.43
C LEU A 425 1.25 7.87 -12.16
N GLU A 426 2.35 7.94 -11.41
CA GLU A 426 3.71 7.67 -11.92
C GLU A 426 4.01 6.18 -12.06
N ASN A 427 3.37 5.33 -11.27
CA ASN A 427 3.62 3.90 -11.20
C ASN A 427 2.39 3.09 -10.81
N PRO A 428 1.30 3.06 -11.61
CA PRO A 428 0.19 2.12 -11.39
C PRO A 428 0.68 0.68 -11.29
N TYR A 429 -0.02 -0.19 -10.54
CA TYR A 429 0.37 -1.59 -10.37
C TYR A 429 -0.49 -2.49 -11.26
N PRO A 430 0.03 -2.95 -12.44
CA PRO A 430 -0.71 -3.82 -13.34
C PRO A 430 -0.94 -5.19 -12.73
N PHE A 431 -2.08 -5.79 -13.07
CA PHE A 431 -2.43 -7.17 -12.77
C PHE A 431 -3.16 -7.82 -13.95
N GLN A 432 -2.98 -9.14 -14.13
CA GLN A 432 -3.56 -9.91 -15.23
C GLN A 432 -4.74 -10.77 -14.79
N HIS A 433 -4.78 -11.17 -13.51
CA HIS A 433 -5.77 -12.11 -12.97
C HIS A 433 -6.46 -11.59 -11.72
N SER A 434 -5.73 -10.94 -10.83
CA SER A 434 -6.28 -10.44 -9.57
C SER A 434 -5.37 -9.39 -8.92
N PHE A 435 -5.99 -8.55 -8.11
CA PHE A 435 -5.30 -7.63 -7.23
C PHE A 435 -5.93 -7.66 -5.85
N HIS A 436 -5.11 -7.90 -4.81
CA HIS A 436 -5.53 -7.90 -3.43
C HIS A 436 -4.71 -6.88 -2.65
N MET A 437 -5.39 -5.94 -1.99
CA MET A 437 -4.79 -4.91 -1.16
C MET A 437 -5.39 -4.95 0.23
N GLU A 438 -4.53 -5.03 1.23
CA GLU A 438 -4.87 -4.93 2.64
C GLU A 438 -4.11 -3.78 3.30
N TRP A 439 -4.71 -3.24 4.35
CA TRP A 439 -4.08 -2.30 5.25
C TRP A 439 -3.93 -2.93 6.61
N ALA A 440 -2.70 -3.25 6.99
CA ALA A 440 -2.42 -3.79 8.30
C ALA A 440 -2.40 -2.68 9.35
N THR A 441 -2.78 -3.02 10.57
CA THR A 441 -2.79 -2.10 11.71
C THR A 441 -2.51 -2.85 13.00
N PHE A 442 -1.90 -2.19 13.97
CA PHE A 442 -1.64 -2.71 15.31
C PHE A 442 -2.62 -2.18 16.35
N ALA A 443 -3.38 -1.17 15.99
CA ALA A 443 -4.38 -0.59 16.87
C ALA A 443 -5.77 -1.15 16.55
N ASN A 444 -6.66 -1.08 17.53
CA ASN A 444 -8.07 -1.31 17.29
C ASN A 444 -8.66 -0.08 16.60
N LEU A 445 -8.80 -0.13 15.30
CA LEU A 445 -9.28 0.96 14.46
C LEU A 445 -10.59 0.59 13.75
N GLN A 446 -11.25 1.60 13.22
CA GLN A 446 -12.41 1.48 12.34
C GLN A 446 -12.12 2.13 10.99
N PRO A 447 -11.21 1.57 10.21
CA PRO A 447 -10.80 2.17 8.96
C PRO A 447 -11.91 2.11 7.91
N GLU A 448 -11.95 3.18 7.10
CA GLU A 448 -12.73 3.27 5.88
C GLU A 448 -11.79 3.59 4.72
N SER A 449 -12.01 2.97 3.57
CA SER A 449 -11.20 3.24 2.38
C SER A 449 -12.06 3.35 1.13
N VAL A 450 -11.53 4.07 0.14
CA VAL A 450 -11.99 4.00 -1.25
C VAL A 450 -10.79 3.57 -2.08
N ALA A 451 -10.89 2.40 -2.67
CA ALA A 451 -9.94 1.87 -3.64
C ALA A 451 -10.22 2.44 -5.04
N PHE A 452 -9.19 2.74 -5.81
CA PHE A 452 -9.31 3.21 -7.19
C PHE A 452 -8.44 2.35 -8.11
N TRP A 453 -9.02 1.86 -9.21
CA TRP A 453 -8.29 1.08 -10.22
C TRP A 453 -8.96 1.19 -11.59
N TYR A 454 -8.22 0.81 -12.61
CA TYR A 454 -8.78 0.61 -13.96
C TYR A 454 -8.80 -0.88 -14.29
N GLN A 455 -9.86 -1.32 -14.95
CA GLN A 455 -10.08 -2.71 -15.28
C GLN A 455 -10.68 -2.83 -16.68
N ASP A 456 -10.34 -3.88 -17.41
CA ASP A 456 -10.82 -4.12 -18.79
C ASP A 456 -12.30 -4.51 -18.88
N SER A 457 -12.93 -4.81 -17.76
CA SER A 457 -14.36 -5.12 -17.62
C SER A 457 -15.14 -3.95 -17.01
N PRO A 458 -16.36 -3.64 -17.52
CA PRO A 458 -17.27 -2.71 -16.86
C PRO A 458 -17.98 -3.30 -15.62
N GLU A 459 -17.90 -4.62 -15.42
CA GLU A 459 -18.54 -5.33 -14.32
C GLU A 459 -17.79 -5.15 -13.00
N ASP A 460 -18.53 -5.12 -11.91
CA ASP A 460 -17.96 -5.19 -10.58
C ASP A 460 -17.48 -6.63 -10.29
N LEU A 461 -16.16 -6.82 -10.29
CA LEU A 461 -15.51 -8.11 -10.00
C LEU A 461 -14.85 -8.13 -8.62
N THR A 462 -15.27 -7.25 -7.73
CA THR A 462 -14.76 -7.20 -6.36
C THR A 462 -15.24 -8.38 -5.52
N VAL A 463 -14.41 -8.78 -4.57
CA VAL A 463 -14.72 -9.82 -3.59
C VAL A 463 -14.79 -9.18 -2.21
N PRO A 464 -15.94 -9.27 -1.50
CA PRO A 464 -16.10 -8.67 -0.20
C PRO A 464 -15.14 -9.23 0.86
N ALA A 465 -14.79 -8.40 1.84
CA ALA A 465 -14.04 -8.85 3.01
C ALA A 465 -14.79 -9.96 3.76
N GLY A 466 -14.03 -10.96 4.22
CA GLY A 466 -14.60 -12.12 4.92
C GLY A 466 -15.25 -13.17 4.01
N ASP A 467 -15.22 -12.99 2.69
CA ASP A 467 -15.66 -14.02 1.75
C ASP A 467 -14.83 -15.29 1.96
N PRO A 468 -15.47 -16.45 2.21
CA PRO A 468 -14.75 -17.70 2.47
C PRO A 468 -13.87 -18.15 1.29
N SER A 469 -14.10 -17.63 0.07
CA SER A 469 -13.26 -17.93 -1.08
C SER A 469 -11.87 -17.28 -1.03
N ILE A 470 -11.63 -16.31 -0.13
CA ILE A 470 -10.35 -15.63 0.03
C ILE A 470 -9.84 -15.61 1.47
N THR A 471 -10.65 -16.01 2.46
CA THR A 471 -10.29 -15.96 3.88
C THR A 471 -9.68 -17.28 4.34
N GLU A 472 -8.52 -17.22 4.98
CA GLU A 472 -7.86 -18.35 5.61
C GLU A 472 -7.99 -18.24 7.12
N LEU A 473 -8.77 -19.13 7.76
CA LEU A 473 -9.03 -19.09 9.19
C LEU A 473 -8.14 -20.11 9.93
N TRP A 474 -7.56 -19.67 11.06
CA TRP A 474 -6.76 -20.47 11.97
C TRP A 474 -7.40 -20.54 13.36
N GLU A 475 -7.31 -21.68 14.00
CA GLU A 475 -7.56 -21.81 15.44
C GLU A 475 -6.27 -21.47 16.18
N THR A 476 -6.35 -20.61 17.18
CA THR A 476 -5.17 -20.23 17.98
C THR A 476 -5.39 -20.59 19.44
N PHE A 477 -4.31 -20.91 20.12
CA PHE A 477 -4.29 -21.26 21.52
C PHE A 477 -3.10 -20.59 22.21
N GLY A 478 -3.29 -20.05 23.36
CA GLY A 478 -2.27 -19.36 24.15
C GLY A 478 -2.66 -17.89 24.25
N PHE A 479 -1.85 -17.05 24.80
CA PHE A 479 -0.40 -17.27 25.01
C PHE A 479 -0.11 -17.98 26.34
N VAL A 480 1.03 -18.68 26.38
CA VAL A 480 1.58 -19.25 27.60
C VAL A 480 2.79 -18.40 27.98
N PRO A 481 2.84 -17.85 29.21
CA PRO A 481 4.00 -17.08 29.65
C PRO A 481 5.27 -17.95 29.66
N VAL A 482 6.35 -17.43 29.10
CA VAL A 482 7.68 -18.04 29.19
C VAL A 482 8.44 -17.33 30.29
N PRO A 483 8.83 -18.00 31.41
CA PRO A 483 9.53 -17.37 32.51
C PRO A 483 10.84 -16.72 32.08
N LEU A 484 11.23 -15.61 32.73
CA LEU A 484 12.44 -14.85 32.43
C LEU A 484 13.70 -15.73 32.41
N GLU A 485 13.80 -16.70 33.29
CA GLU A 485 14.94 -17.62 33.33
C GLU A 485 15.00 -18.52 32.09
N ALA A 486 13.85 -18.95 31.55
CA ALA A 486 13.80 -19.70 30.30
C ALA A 486 14.17 -18.81 29.11
N THR A 487 13.86 -17.52 29.14
CA THR A 487 14.19 -16.58 28.05
C THR A 487 15.71 -16.34 27.95
N LYS A 488 16.48 -16.57 29.03
CA LYS A 488 17.96 -16.46 29.00
C LYS A 488 18.61 -17.53 28.14
N GLN A 489 17.96 -18.67 27.93
CA GLN A 489 18.51 -19.77 27.13
C GLN A 489 18.33 -19.51 25.62
N LYS A 490 17.31 -18.77 25.23
CA LYS A 490 17.02 -18.31 23.85
C LYS A 490 17.18 -19.36 22.75
N ARG A 491 16.88 -20.62 23.04
CA ARG A 491 17.01 -21.73 22.09
C ARG A 491 15.86 -22.72 22.21
N GLY A 492 15.34 -23.13 21.07
CA GLY A 492 14.27 -24.11 20.95
C GLY A 492 12.92 -23.61 21.46
N LEU A 493 11.93 -24.43 21.26
CA LEU A 493 10.59 -24.18 21.77
C LEU A 493 10.54 -24.27 23.29
N TYR A 494 9.67 -23.48 23.91
CA TYR A 494 9.42 -23.60 25.33
C TYR A 494 8.80 -24.95 25.67
N VAL A 495 9.37 -25.65 26.64
CA VAL A 495 9.03 -27.05 26.96
C VAL A 495 7.58 -27.27 27.41
N ASN A 496 6.94 -26.24 27.95
CA ASN A 496 5.53 -26.30 28.39
C ASN A 496 4.57 -25.71 27.35
N LEU A 497 4.92 -25.74 26.07
CA LEU A 497 4.02 -25.35 24.99
C LEU A 497 2.73 -26.17 25.00
N PRO A 498 1.58 -25.55 24.71
CA PRO A 498 0.33 -26.26 24.56
C PRO A 498 0.40 -27.39 23.54
N SER A 499 -0.22 -28.49 23.84
CA SER A 499 -0.43 -29.56 22.88
C SER A 499 -1.77 -29.37 22.14
N VAL A 500 -1.98 -30.10 21.04
CA VAL A 500 -3.26 -30.16 20.37
C VAL A 500 -4.36 -30.68 21.29
N ALA A 501 -4.01 -31.66 22.16
CA ALA A 501 -4.94 -32.17 23.16
C ALA A 501 -5.36 -31.13 24.19
N ASP A 502 -4.45 -30.24 24.61
CA ASP A 502 -4.77 -29.09 25.47
C ASP A 502 -5.75 -28.13 24.79
N LEU A 503 -5.55 -27.87 23.48
CA LEU A 503 -6.45 -27.03 22.70
C LEU A 503 -7.86 -27.64 22.62
N ASP A 504 -7.95 -28.94 22.35
CA ASP A 504 -9.23 -29.66 22.26
C ASP A 504 -9.92 -29.79 23.61
N ALA A 505 -9.16 -29.96 24.69
CA ALA A 505 -9.67 -30.00 26.06
C ALA A 505 -10.10 -28.61 26.60
N GLY A 506 -9.77 -27.52 25.89
CA GLY A 506 -10.05 -26.17 26.36
C GLY A 506 -9.31 -25.79 27.65
N LYS A 507 -8.10 -26.32 27.83
CA LYS A 507 -7.26 -26.07 29.01
C LYS A 507 -6.94 -24.58 29.15
N THR A 508 -7.05 -24.02 30.35
CA THR A 508 -6.76 -22.63 30.65
C THR A 508 -5.38 -22.48 31.26
N PHE A 509 -4.70 -21.39 30.94
CA PHE A 509 -3.39 -21.00 31.46
C PHE A 509 -3.49 -19.63 32.17
N GLU A 510 -2.51 -19.33 33.01
CA GLU A 510 -2.50 -18.18 33.90
C GLU A 510 -2.66 -16.82 33.17
N ALA A 511 -2.20 -16.74 31.91
CA ALA A 511 -2.27 -15.54 31.09
C ALA A 511 -3.46 -15.50 30.11
N GLY A 512 -4.34 -16.50 30.19
CA GLY A 512 -5.52 -16.57 29.34
C GLY A 512 -5.32 -17.43 28.10
N ASN A 513 -6.43 -17.99 27.64
CA ASN A 513 -6.52 -18.74 26.39
C ASN A 513 -7.44 -18.02 25.43
N ILE A 514 -7.04 -17.93 24.21
CA ILE A 514 -7.90 -17.52 23.13
C ILE A 514 -8.12 -18.73 22.22
N LYS A 515 -9.30 -19.28 22.25
CA LYS A 515 -9.74 -20.36 21.36
C LYS A 515 -10.73 -19.80 20.36
N GLU A 516 -10.24 -18.97 19.47
CA GLU A 516 -11.06 -18.34 18.45
C GLU A 516 -10.49 -18.61 17.06
N ARG A 517 -11.30 -18.36 16.04
CA ARG A 517 -10.86 -18.43 14.65
C ARG A 517 -10.51 -17.05 14.17
N PHE A 518 -9.26 -16.88 13.78
CA PHE A 518 -8.76 -15.63 13.24
C PHE A 518 -8.44 -15.77 11.75
N PRO A 519 -8.78 -14.76 10.93
CA PRO A 519 -8.34 -14.73 9.56
C PRO A 519 -6.82 -14.55 9.51
N ALA A 520 -6.17 -15.25 8.59
CA ALA A 520 -4.81 -14.97 8.25
C ALA A 520 -4.74 -13.60 7.56
N GLY A 521 -3.87 -12.77 8.01
CA GLY A 521 -3.62 -11.44 7.47
C GLY A 521 -2.12 -11.21 7.28
N TRP A 522 -1.75 -9.99 7.00
CA TRP A 522 -0.36 -9.63 6.78
C TRP A 522 0.35 -9.27 8.09
N LEU A 523 1.56 -9.77 8.25
CA LEU A 523 2.46 -9.32 9.31
C LEU A 523 3.32 -8.20 8.75
N TRP A 524 3.26 -7.03 9.36
CA TRP A 524 3.88 -5.83 8.81
C TRP A 524 5.41 -5.88 8.69
N GLU A 525 6.10 -6.72 9.43
CA GLU A 525 7.55 -6.87 9.35
C GLU A 525 8.01 -8.01 8.41
N THR A 526 7.09 -8.65 7.72
CA THR A 526 7.45 -9.72 6.79
C THR A 526 7.20 -9.31 5.35
N SER A 527 8.03 -9.78 4.47
CA SER A 527 7.91 -9.59 3.03
C SER A 527 7.19 -10.75 2.33
N ASN A 528 6.68 -11.73 3.08
CA ASN A 528 6.16 -12.97 2.51
C ASN A 528 4.77 -13.29 3.04
N GLY A 529 3.79 -13.22 2.20
CA GLY A 529 2.47 -13.83 2.30
C GLY A 529 1.62 -13.63 3.57
N PRO A 530 0.41 -14.16 3.58
CA PRO A 530 -0.51 -14.07 4.71
C PRO A 530 -0.02 -14.85 5.92
N GLY A 531 -0.28 -14.35 7.13
CA GLY A 531 0.15 -14.96 8.36
C GLY A 531 -0.70 -14.60 9.57
N LEU A 532 -0.25 -15.03 10.72
CA LEU A 532 -0.87 -14.75 12.00
C LEU A 532 0.05 -13.92 12.89
N ASN A 533 -0.44 -12.78 13.35
CA ASN A 533 0.21 -12.02 14.41
C ASN A 533 -0.30 -12.47 15.77
N LEU A 534 0.37 -13.45 16.36
CA LEU A 534 -0.04 -14.09 17.60
C LEU A 534 0.08 -13.16 18.82
N THR A 535 0.99 -12.20 18.79
CA THR A 535 1.13 -11.20 19.85
C THR A 535 -0.13 -10.37 19.99
N TYR A 536 -0.73 -9.93 18.90
CA TYR A 536 -1.94 -9.14 18.92
C TYR A 536 -3.16 -9.95 19.32
N ILE A 537 -3.26 -11.17 18.82
CA ILE A 537 -4.35 -12.10 19.18
C ILE A 537 -4.39 -12.29 20.68
N SER A 538 -3.24 -12.54 21.31
CA SER A 538 -3.18 -12.75 22.77
C SER A 538 -3.44 -11.49 23.60
N ARG A 539 -3.06 -10.31 23.12
CA ARG A 539 -3.32 -9.04 23.83
C ARG A 539 -4.80 -8.72 24.00
N HIS A 540 -5.63 -8.99 23.00
CA HIS A 540 -7.05 -8.74 23.08
C HIS A 540 -7.76 -9.60 24.11
N GLY A 541 -7.27 -10.81 24.40
CA GLY A 541 -7.82 -11.65 25.45
C GLY A 541 -7.42 -11.22 26.88
N ALA A 542 -6.43 -10.36 27.03
CA ALA A 542 -5.82 -10.06 28.33
C ALA A 542 -6.10 -8.64 28.86
N GLU A 543 -7.03 -7.85 28.28
CA GLU A 543 -7.34 -6.46 28.68
C GLU A 543 -6.11 -5.56 28.85
N THR A 544 -5.08 -5.71 28.06
CA THR A 544 -3.91 -4.82 28.14
C THR A 544 -4.17 -3.52 27.41
N ASN A 545 -3.86 -2.40 28.06
CA ASN A 545 -4.08 -1.01 27.63
C ASN A 545 -3.37 -0.58 26.32
N GLY A 546 -3.24 -1.44 25.34
CA GLY A 546 -2.62 -1.08 24.05
C GLY A 546 -1.12 -0.80 24.08
N GLU A 547 -0.45 -1.03 25.19
CA GLU A 547 1.00 -0.87 25.30
C GLU A 547 1.74 -2.03 24.62
N MET A 548 2.65 -1.71 23.72
CA MET A 548 3.49 -2.66 22.99
C MET A 548 4.53 -3.41 23.87
N TYR A 549 4.47 -3.28 25.20
CA TYR A 549 5.44 -3.81 26.14
C TYR A 549 4.83 -4.87 27.04
N LEU A 550 5.09 -6.12 26.74
CA LEU A 550 4.71 -7.25 27.56
C LEU A 550 5.79 -7.51 28.64
N GLY A 551 5.98 -6.60 29.56
CA GLY A 551 6.64 -6.73 30.84
C GLY A 551 7.77 -7.77 31.02
N GLY A 552 8.70 -7.93 30.08
CA GLY A 552 9.95 -8.69 30.29
C GLY A 552 9.87 -10.21 30.16
N ASN A 553 8.69 -10.82 30.02
CA ASN A 553 8.51 -12.25 29.84
C ASN A 553 8.24 -12.60 28.36
N GLY A 554 8.79 -13.73 27.90
CA GLY A 554 8.47 -14.29 26.61
C GLY A 554 7.08 -14.95 26.61
N HIS A 555 6.63 -15.34 25.43
CA HIS A 555 5.33 -15.99 25.22
C HIS A 555 5.43 -17.16 24.24
N ALA A 556 4.62 -18.18 24.47
CA ALA A 556 4.52 -19.33 23.58
C ALA A 556 3.08 -19.51 23.05
N TYR A 557 2.96 -19.98 21.81
CA TYR A 557 1.72 -20.05 21.05
C TYR A 557 1.59 -21.36 20.30
N LEU A 558 0.33 -21.73 20.01
CA LEU A 558 -0.03 -22.77 19.08
C LEU A 558 -1.08 -22.24 18.13
N ALA A 559 -0.90 -22.50 16.83
CA ALA A 559 -1.91 -22.26 15.81
C ALA A 559 -2.21 -23.56 15.07
N ARG A 560 -3.50 -23.81 14.74
CA ARG A 560 -3.95 -25.03 14.06
C ARG A 560 -4.84 -24.69 12.86
N LYS A 561 -4.60 -25.40 11.76
CA LYS A 561 -5.44 -25.38 10.57
C LYS A 561 -5.85 -26.79 10.18
N ARG A 562 -7.14 -27.09 10.17
CA ARG A 562 -7.72 -28.31 9.59
C ARG A 562 -8.21 -28.02 8.17
N PHE A 563 -7.91 -28.91 7.25
CA PHE A 563 -8.30 -28.77 5.84
C PHE A 563 -8.42 -30.14 5.15
N ILE A 564 -9.11 -30.15 4.01
CA ILE A 564 -9.29 -31.33 3.19
C ILE A 564 -8.53 -31.14 1.89
N ALA A 565 -7.71 -32.12 1.49
CA ALA A 565 -7.06 -32.13 0.19
C ALA A 565 -7.67 -33.22 -0.71
N LYS A 566 -7.93 -32.88 -1.97
CA LYS A 566 -8.50 -33.81 -2.96
C LYS A 566 -7.58 -34.98 -3.27
N GLN A 567 -6.29 -34.73 -3.28
CA GLN A 567 -5.25 -35.69 -3.58
C GLN A 567 -4.03 -35.50 -2.68
N ALA A 568 -3.18 -36.52 -2.61
CA ALA A 568 -1.88 -36.40 -1.95
C ALA A 568 -0.95 -35.57 -2.81
N GLU A 569 -0.27 -34.58 -2.25
CA GLU A 569 0.61 -33.67 -2.96
C GLU A 569 1.74 -33.18 -2.07
N GLN A 570 2.88 -32.83 -2.67
CA GLN A 570 3.96 -32.11 -2.02
C GLN A 570 3.78 -30.62 -2.30
N LEU A 571 3.35 -29.86 -1.29
CA LEU A 571 3.24 -28.43 -1.39
C LEU A 571 4.57 -27.77 -1.01
N GLU A 572 5.02 -26.78 -1.77
CA GLU A 572 6.09 -25.90 -1.36
C GLU A 572 5.51 -24.75 -0.53
N ALA A 573 6.13 -24.42 0.58
CA ALA A 573 5.74 -23.25 1.36
C ALA A 573 6.96 -22.37 1.64
N VAL A 574 6.76 -21.05 1.49
CA VAL A 574 7.68 -20.04 2.00
C VAL A 574 7.18 -19.67 3.38
N LEU A 575 7.95 -20.05 4.39
CA LEU A 575 7.69 -19.76 5.78
C LEU A 575 8.52 -18.56 6.21
N SER A 576 7.88 -17.53 6.77
CA SER A 576 8.56 -16.49 7.54
C SER A 576 8.06 -16.53 8.98
N HIS A 577 8.95 -16.42 9.94
CA HIS A 577 8.60 -16.47 11.35
C HIS A 577 9.54 -15.63 12.21
N ASP A 578 9.05 -15.22 13.37
CA ASP A 578 9.84 -14.59 14.40
C ASP A 578 9.97 -15.55 15.59
N ASP A 579 11.24 -15.80 15.99
CA ASP A 579 11.72 -16.72 17.00
C ASP A 579 11.48 -18.23 16.72
N PRO A 580 11.90 -19.15 17.60
CA PRO A 580 11.80 -20.59 17.39
C PRO A 580 10.42 -21.06 16.98
N ILE A 581 10.38 -21.90 15.95
CA ILE A 581 9.15 -22.44 15.39
C ILE A 581 9.24 -23.94 15.15
N GLU A 582 8.11 -24.62 15.25
CA GLU A 582 7.91 -26.00 14.82
C GLU A 582 6.63 -26.11 14.01
N ILE A 583 6.69 -26.81 12.89
CA ILE A 583 5.53 -27.13 12.05
C ILE A 583 5.34 -28.63 12.02
N GLU A 584 4.15 -29.05 12.43
CA GLU A 584 3.70 -30.43 12.42
C GLU A 584 2.57 -30.59 11.42
N LEU A 585 2.63 -31.59 10.57
CA LEU A 585 1.57 -31.96 9.64
C LEU A 585 1.15 -33.41 9.90
N ASN A 586 -0.12 -33.60 10.24
CA ASN A 586 -0.71 -34.92 10.51
C ASN A 586 0.05 -35.71 11.60
N GLY A 587 0.47 -35.05 12.69
CA GLY A 587 1.20 -35.66 13.80
C GLY A 587 2.68 -35.90 13.53
N LYS A 588 3.23 -35.41 12.43
CA LYS A 588 4.65 -35.52 12.08
C LYS A 588 5.30 -34.13 11.93
N ILE A 589 6.39 -33.89 12.64
CA ILE A 589 7.18 -32.67 12.47
C ILE A 589 7.77 -32.66 11.05
N VAL A 590 7.43 -31.63 10.27
CA VAL A 590 7.90 -31.39 8.90
C VAL A 590 8.94 -30.29 8.83
N TYR A 591 8.97 -29.41 9.81
CA TYR A 591 9.98 -28.36 9.92
C TYR A 591 10.19 -27.96 11.39
N GLN A 592 11.43 -27.63 11.73
CA GLN A 592 11.76 -27.09 13.04
C GLN A 592 12.96 -26.13 12.91
N GLU A 593 12.85 -24.94 13.49
CA GLU A 593 13.94 -23.98 13.64
C GLU A 593 14.08 -23.59 15.11
N PRO A 594 15.14 -24.05 15.78
CA PRO A 594 15.33 -23.79 17.19
C PRO A 594 15.99 -22.44 17.50
N SER A 595 16.46 -21.73 16.48
CA SER A 595 17.21 -20.48 16.66
C SER A 595 16.28 -19.28 16.80
N GLN A 596 16.73 -18.32 17.59
CA GLN A 596 16.10 -17.01 17.62
C GLN A 596 16.42 -16.24 16.35
N CYS A 597 15.42 -15.58 15.80
CA CYS A 597 15.55 -14.69 14.65
C CYS A 597 15.79 -13.24 15.12
N ALA A 598 16.61 -12.51 14.41
CA ALA A 598 16.75 -11.07 14.60
C ALA A 598 15.79 -10.32 13.63
N GLY A 599 14.50 -10.45 13.84
CA GLY A 599 13.44 -10.14 12.89
C GLY A 599 12.94 -11.43 12.25
N PHE A 600 12.19 -11.34 11.16
CA PHE A 600 11.63 -12.52 10.51
C PHE A 600 12.67 -13.32 9.72
N CYS A 601 12.87 -14.60 10.10
CA CYS A 601 13.59 -15.57 9.30
C CYS A 601 12.69 -16.15 8.22
N THR A 602 13.24 -16.41 7.04
CA THR A 602 12.48 -16.94 5.90
C THR A 602 13.10 -18.23 5.40
N HIS A 603 12.27 -19.26 5.24
CA HIS A 603 12.68 -20.60 4.83
C HIS A 603 11.74 -21.18 3.77
N LYS A 604 12.28 -21.99 2.87
CA LYS A 604 11.47 -22.84 1.97
C LYS A 604 11.31 -24.20 2.63
N ILE A 605 10.06 -24.64 2.78
CA ILE A 605 9.72 -25.92 3.41
C ILE A 605 8.79 -26.70 2.50
N THR A 606 8.69 -28.02 2.73
CA THR A 606 7.78 -28.90 2.02
C THR A 606 6.70 -29.42 2.97
N LEU A 607 5.45 -29.33 2.55
CA LEU A 607 4.28 -29.83 3.27
C LEU A 607 3.72 -31.05 2.53
N PRO A 608 3.99 -32.30 2.99
CA PRO A 608 3.48 -33.52 2.35
C PRO A 608 2.03 -33.76 2.77
N VAL A 609 1.07 -33.16 2.05
CA VAL A 609 -0.37 -33.35 2.32
C VAL A 609 -0.82 -34.71 1.80
N ARG A 610 -1.77 -35.34 2.53
CA ARG A 610 -2.43 -36.59 2.11
C ARG A 610 -3.82 -36.31 1.52
N ALA A 611 -4.32 -37.20 0.72
CA ALA A 611 -5.73 -37.12 0.32
C ALA A 611 -6.65 -37.25 1.54
N GLY A 612 -7.73 -36.47 1.57
CA GLY A 612 -8.65 -36.41 2.69
C GLY A 612 -8.25 -35.39 3.75
N GLU A 613 -8.59 -35.65 4.99
CA GLU A 613 -8.37 -34.73 6.12
C GLU A 613 -6.89 -34.57 6.46
N ASN A 614 -6.49 -33.32 6.67
CA ASN A 614 -5.16 -32.91 7.11
C ASN A 614 -5.26 -31.94 8.28
N GLU A 615 -4.27 -31.99 9.17
CA GLU A 615 -4.12 -31.06 10.27
C GLU A 615 -2.68 -30.49 10.27
N LEU A 616 -2.57 -29.18 10.15
CA LEU A 616 -1.32 -28.44 10.24
C LEU A 616 -1.30 -27.70 11.58
N VAL A 617 -0.25 -27.93 12.35
CA VAL A 617 -0.02 -27.31 13.66
C VAL A 617 1.28 -26.53 13.62
N VAL A 618 1.21 -25.30 14.09
CA VAL A 618 2.38 -24.43 14.25
C VAL A 618 2.55 -24.11 15.72
N ARG A 619 3.76 -24.38 16.25
CA ARG A 619 4.16 -23.99 17.62
C ARG A 619 5.25 -22.95 17.49
N LEU A 620 5.13 -21.85 18.26
CA LEU A 620 6.06 -20.74 18.22
C LEU A 620 6.35 -20.27 19.64
N THR A 621 7.61 -19.93 19.92
CA THR A 621 8.02 -19.34 21.19
C THR A 621 8.69 -18.01 20.90
N ASN A 622 8.15 -16.93 21.45
CA ASN A 622 8.80 -15.63 21.42
C ASN A 622 9.63 -15.46 22.70
N TYR A 623 10.94 -15.31 22.55
CA TYR A 623 11.83 -14.92 23.62
C TYR A 623 12.02 -13.42 23.61
N PHE A 624 11.68 -12.76 24.71
CA PHE A 624 11.78 -11.32 24.85
C PHE A 624 13.08 -10.72 24.29
N ASN A 625 12.94 -9.77 23.39
CA ASN A 625 14.02 -8.90 22.94
C ASN A 625 13.67 -7.44 23.27
N GLN A 626 14.64 -6.64 23.68
CA GLN A 626 14.52 -5.42 24.48
C GLN A 626 13.63 -4.28 23.95
N THR A 627 13.11 -4.33 22.73
CA THR A 627 12.40 -3.20 22.13
C THR A 627 11.04 -3.50 21.55
N PHE A 628 10.82 -4.67 20.95
CA PHE A 628 9.53 -5.05 20.36
C PHE A 628 9.27 -6.53 20.58
N VAL A 629 8.08 -6.86 21.05
CA VAL A 629 7.64 -8.24 21.25
C VAL A 629 6.72 -8.62 20.10
N TRP A 630 7.28 -9.23 19.09
CA TRP A 630 6.55 -9.79 17.98
C TRP A 630 6.51 -11.30 18.12
N ALA A 631 5.38 -11.91 17.82
CA ALA A 631 5.26 -13.34 17.66
C ALA A 631 4.32 -13.60 16.50
N GLY A 632 4.82 -14.27 15.50
CA GLY A 632 4.00 -14.54 14.34
C GLY A 632 4.73 -15.34 13.27
N PHE A 633 3.96 -15.78 12.30
CA PHE A 633 4.47 -16.44 11.12
C PHE A 633 3.62 -16.14 9.91
N ASN A 634 4.24 -16.20 8.73
CA ASN A 634 3.59 -16.26 7.44
C ASN A 634 3.84 -17.63 6.80
N LEU A 635 2.86 -18.13 6.10
CA LEU A 635 2.96 -19.36 5.35
C LEU A 635 2.36 -19.15 3.96
N TRP A 636 3.22 -19.00 2.99
CA TRP A 636 2.84 -18.85 1.60
C TRP A 636 3.02 -20.17 0.85
N ILE A 637 1.94 -20.72 0.31
CA ILE A 637 1.90 -22.12 -0.17
C ILE A 637 1.71 -22.12 -1.68
N ARG A 638 2.46 -23.01 -2.34
CA ARG A 638 2.35 -23.32 -3.77
C ARG A 638 2.12 -24.81 -3.97
N ASN A 639 1.34 -25.16 -4.99
CA ASN A 639 1.18 -26.53 -5.43
C ASN A 639 2.40 -27.01 -6.24
N SER A 640 2.39 -28.28 -6.64
CA SER A 640 3.45 -28.88 -7.47
C SER A 640 3.64 -28.22 -8.85
N ALA A 641 2.63 -27.50 -9.34
CA ALA A 641 2.72 -26.68 -10.55
C ALA A 641 3.27 -25.26 -10.30
N GLY A 642 3.69 -24.95 -9.07
CA GLY A 642 4.19 -23.62 -8.68
C GLY A 642 3.11 -22.54 -8.52
N GLN A 643 1.83 -22.89 -8.57
CA GLN A 643 0.72 -21.97 -8.44
C GLN A 643 0.40 -21.68 -6.96
N PRO A 644 0.15 -20.45 -6.57
CA PRO A 644 -0.31 -20.11 -5.22
C PRO A 644 -1.61 -20.84 -4.90
N VAL A 645 -1.67 -21.47 -3.72
CA VAL A 645 -2.86 -22.18 -3.24
C VAL A 645 -3.11 -21.87 -1.78
N ARG A 646 -4.38 -21.91 -1.37
CA ARG A 646 -4.77 -21.86 0.03
C ARG A 646 -5.10 -23.24 0.53
N LEU A 647 -4.75 -23.54 1.78
CA LEU A 647 -5.11 -24.82 2.40
C LEU A 647 -6.60 -25.09 2.36
N SER A 648 -7.41 -24.05 2.55
CA SER A 648 -8.86 -24.11 2.49
C SER A 648 -9.42 -24.51 1.11
N ASP A 649 -8.64 -24.37 0.03
CA ASP A 649 -9.09 -24.64 -1.35
C ASP A 649 -8.64 -26.00 -1.90
N LEU A 650 -7.79 -26.74 -1.18
CA LEU A 650 -7.23 -28.01 -1.65
C LEU A 650 -8.28 -29.11 -1.85
N HIS A 651 -9.49 -28.91 -1.38
CA HIS A 651 -10.61 -29.82 -1.61
C HIS A 651 -11.25 -29.68 -3.00
N ARG A 652 -11.00 -28.57 -3.70
CA ARG A 652 -11.50 -28.26 -5.04
C ARG A 652 -10.62 -28.90 -6.11
#